data_a48c0cf95d1e5e60a0ce978130f5c4d6
#
_entry.id   a48c0cf95d1e5e60a0ce978130f5c4d6
#
_cell.length_a   1.000
_cell.length_b   1.000
_cell.length_c   1.000
_cell.angle_alpha   90.00
_cell.angle_beta   90.00
_cell.angle_gamma   90.00
#
_symmetry.space_group_name_H-M   'P 1'
#
loop_
_entity.id
_entity.type
_entity.pdbx_description
1 polymer ?
#
loop_
_entity_poly.entity_id
_entity_poly.type
_entity_poly.pdbx_seq_one_letter_code
_entity_poly.pdbx_strand_id
1 'polypeptide(L)'
;MKEEQILIKGAKLHNLKDISVAIPKGKLVVVTGLSGSGKSTLAFDTLYAEGQRRYVESLSSYARQFLGRLDKPKVDFIENISPAIAIEQKVNTSNPRSTVGTSTEVYDYLKLLFARVGHTFSPVSGREVKKDTVSDVVDFILSFPNEHKLLLLSPITLSAGRTYEQTLRLLEEQGYARIKYQGKVERLSDLNFKEVKSDFQLVIERIVVDHEEETAQRLADSVSTAFFEGKGVCFVEDLTTGEEHHFSNQFEADGITFLEPNVHLFSFNNPYGACPVCEGYGDTIGLDETLIVPNTSLSIYDNAIYPWRGETMSWFRDQLVNNAYKFDFPIHRPWYELSEAQKQLIWDGNEYFTGLTAFFKELEEKNYKIQNRVMLARYRGKTTCYACGGKRLRPEANYVRVGGKSISDLVSMPISDLVVFFDNLSLNAYEQKVASRLLREIHNRLHYLLDVGLGYLTLNRKSNSLSGGESQRINLATSLGSSLVGSMYILDEPSIGLHPKDTERLIHVLETLRDLGNTVIVVEHDEDIMKAADYIIDIGPEAGTLGGEVVATGTYEELLKAPTLTGEYLSGRRTIEMPKKVRTSKHFIEIKGARANNLKNIDVTFPLDMLTVVTGVSGSGKSTLVKNILYPALLRKLEQPTDKIGEYSSMDGKFSYIKRVEFVDQNPIGKSTRSNPVTYIKAYDDIRQLFASQKLSKMCGYTAKHFSFNTEGGRCETCKGEGEVTIEMQFMADVHLTCEACDGKRFKPEILEVTFQGKNIHDLLETTIDDAIAFFTEHKQEKIAQKLLPLQEVGLGYVTLGQPSSTLSGGEAQRIKLASFLVKSYQETPTLFIFDEPTTGLHFHDIGKLLRSFNALIERGHSIIVIEHNVEVIRRADHIIDLGREGGAQGGNLVATGTPEEIRKNKNSYTGQYI
;
A
#
# COMPACT_ATOMS: atom_id res chain seq x y z
N MET A 1 34.17 -15.51 -27.95
CA MET A 1 34.09 -16.01 -26.57
C MET A 1 32.80 -16.83 -26.50
N LYS A 2 32.81 -18.05 -25.93
CA LYS A 2 31.57 -18.80 -25.70
C LYS A 2 30.73 -17.93 -24.75
N GLU A 3 29.50 -17.63 -25.13
CA GLU A 3 28.59 -16.92 -24.23
C GLU A 3 28.44 -17.74 -22.94
N GLU A 4 28.66 -17.12 -21.80
CA GLU A 4 28.43 -17.78 -20.51
C GLU A 4 26.95 -18.06 -20.35
N GLN A 5 26.61 -19.29 -20.03
CA GLN A 5 25.23 -19.73 -19.86
C GLN A 5 25.02 -20.36 -18.49
N ILE A 6 23.84 -20.16 -17.92
CA ILE A 6 23.36 -20.91 -16.76
C ILE A 6 22.77 -22.22 -17.34
N LEU A 7 23.32 -23.36 -16.95
CA LEU A 7 22.86 -24.65 -17.43
C LEU A 7 22.05 -25.37 -16.37
N ILE A 8 20.75 -25.55 -16.61
CA ILE A 8 19.84 -26.37 -15.80
C ILE A 8 19.71 -27.72 -16.45
N LYS A 9 19.88 -28.81 -15.69
CA LYS A 9 19.72 -30.19 -16.20
C LYS A 9 18.88 -31.01 -15.23
N GLY A 10 17.87 -31.70 -15.79
CA GLY A 10 17.07 -32.63 -15.04
C GLY A 10 16.14 -32.01 -14.03
N ALA A 11 15.47 -30.89 -14.35
CA ALA A 11 14.48 -30.26 -13.45
C ALA A 11 13.16 -31.05 -13.45
N LYS A 12 12.76 -31.54 -12.26
CA LYS A 12 11.62 -32.45 -12.04
C LYS A 12 10.66 -31.99 -10.95
N LEU A 13 10.69 -30.69 -10.62
CA LEU A 13 9.85 -30.15 -9.55
C LEU A 13 8.43 -29.90 -10.08
N HIS A 14 7.41 -30.18 -9.25
CA HIS A 14 6.00 -30.08 -9.58
C HIS A 14 5.64 -30.76 -10.90
N ASN A 15 5.21 -29.98 -11.89
CA ASN A 15 4.82 -30.52 -13.20
C ASN A 15 5.97 -30.57 -14.25
N LEU A 16 7.19 -30.12 -13.90
CA LEU A 16 8.32 -30.17 -14.84
C LEU A 16 8.75 -31.60 -15.16
N LYS A 17 8.88 -31.91 -16.46
CA LYS A 17 9.14 -33.26 -16.99
C LYS A 17 10.62 -33.48 -17.36
N ASP A 18 11.49 -33.49 -16.36
CA ASP A 18 12.94 -33.76 -16.58
C ASP A 18 13.57 -32.81 -17.58
N ILE A 19 13.25 -31.51 -17.47
CA ILE A 19 13.68 -30.53 -18.46
C ILE A 19 15.13 -30.11 -18.27
N SER A 20 15.77 -29.83 -19.41
CA SER A 20 17.11 -29.27 -19.48
C SER A 20 17.10 -28.03 -20.35
N VAL A 21 17.63 -26.91 -19.83
CA VAL A 21 17.63 -25.63 -20.53
C VAL A 21 18.90 -24.83 -20.23
N ALA A 22 19.40 -24.13 -21.25
CA ALA A 22 20.53 -23.22 -21.15
C ALA A 22 20.00 -21.76 -21.22
N ILE A 23 20.36 -20.96 -20.23
CA ILE A 23 19.94 -19.55 -20.12
C ILE A 23 21.17 -18.67 -20.33
N PRO A 24 21.21 -17.78 -21.35
CA PRO A 24 22.36 -16.91 -21.59
C PRO A 24 22.46 -15.86 -20.47
N LYS A 25 23.71 -15.62 -19.98
CA LYS A 25 23.99 -14.56 -18.97
C LYS A 25 24.07 -13.18 -19.62
N GLY A 26 23.79 -12.14 -18.81
CA GLY A 26 23.84 -10.75 -19.24
C GLY A 26 22.80 -10.41 -20.31
N LYS A 27 21.68 -11.12 -20.32
CA LYS A 27 20.59 -11.00 -21.28
C LYS A 27 19.26 -10.79 -20.59
N LEU A 28 18.31 -10.21 -21.31
CA LEU A 28 16.90 -10.16 -20.95
C LEU A 28 16.24 -11.46 -21.48
N VAL A 29 15.88 -12.35 -20.58
CA VAL A 29 15.30 -13.66 -20.89
C VAL A 29 13.85 -13.70 -20.46
N VAL A 30 12.95 -14.04 -21.36
CA VAL A 30 11.53 -14.21 -21.06
C VAL A 30 11.17 -15.69 -20.99
N VAL A 31 10.52 -16.08 -19.89
CA VAL A 31 9.93 -17.42 -19.71
C VAL A 31 8.42 -17.28 -19.93
N THR A 32 7.91 -17.86 -21.00
CA THR A 32 6.50 -17.77 -21.40
C THR A 32 5.84 -19.15 -21.52
N GLY A 33 4.55 -19.18 -21.87
CA GLY A 33 3.73 -20.39 -22.01
C GLY A 33 2.38 -20.28 -21.32
N LEU A 34 1.54 -21.30 -21.41
CA LEU A 34 0.20 -21.31 -20.80
C LEU A 34 0.22 -21.10 -19.28
N SER A 35 -0.90 -20.58 -18.72
CA SER A 35 -1.08 -20.54 -17.26
C SER A 35 -1.05 -21.98 -16.72
N GLY A 36 -0.23 -22.22 -15.67
CA GLY A 36 -0.04 -23.58 -15.11
C GLY A 36 0.89 -24.51 -15.92
N SER A 37 1.62 -24.02 -16.94
CA SER A 37 2.56 -24.85 -17.71
C SER A 37 3.87 -25.16 -16.99
N GLY A 38 4.21 -24.47 -15.87
CA GLY A 38 5.43 -24.70 -15.11
C GLY A 38 6.45 -23.54 -15.15
N LYS A 39 6.09 -22.38 -15.70
CA LYS A 39 6.96 -21.18 -15.80
C LYS A 39 7.54 -20.75 -14.45
N SER A 40 6.65 -20.49 -13.48
CA SER A 40 7.05 -20.05 -12.14
C SER A 40 7.84 -21.14 -11.41
N THR A 41 7.52 -22.43 -11.67
CA THR A 41 8.29 -23.57 -11.13
C THR A 41 9.74 -23.56 -11.63
N LEU A 42 9.96 -23.29 -12.93
CA LEU A 42 11.32 -23.17 -13.46
C LEU A 42 12.05 -21.93 -12.92
N ALA A 43 11.39 -20.76 -12.95
CA ALA A 43 12.03 -19.49 -12.60
C ALA A 43 12.23 -19.33 -11.08
N PHE A 44 11.20 -19.58 -10.27
CA PHE A 44 11.22 -19.33 -8.82
C PHE A 44 11.56 -20.57 -8.01
N ASP A 45 10.80 -21.67 -8.15
CA ASP A 45 10.98 -22.85 -7.31
C ASP A 45 12.26 -23.63 -7.65
N THR A 46 12.80 -23.46 -8.87
CA THR A 46 14.03 -24.14 -9.30
C THR A 46 15.23 -23.20 -9.31
N LEU A 47 15.22 -22.15 -10.14
CA LEU A 47 16.38 -21.30 -10.39
C LEU A 47 16.64 -20.33 -9.21
N TYR A 48 15.62 -19.60 -8.79
CA TYR A 48 15.75 -18.69 -7.64
C TYR A 48 16.05 -19.45 -6.35
N ALA A 49 15.32 -20.53 -6.09
CA ALA A 49 15.51 -21.33 -4.88
C ALA A 49 16.95 -21.86 -4.76
N GLU A 50 17.56 -22.34 -5.85
CA GLU A 50 18.95 -22.80 -5.87
C GLU A 50 19.93 -21.62 -5.71
N GLY A 51 19.68 -20.49 -6.36
CA GLY A 51 20.50 -19.29 -6.20
C GLY A 51 20.51 -18.78 -4.76
N GLN A 52 19.34 -18.73 -4.11
CA GLN A 52 19.18 -18.35 -2.72
C GLN A 52 19.85 -19.37 -1.79
N ARG A 53 19.68 -20.68 -2.04
CA ARG A 53 20.29 -21.73 -1.24
C ARG A 53 21.82 -21.61 -1.25
N ARG A 54 22.44 -21.41 -2.42
CA ARG A 54 23.91 -21.22 -2.53
C ARG A 54 24.38 -19.95 -1.85
N TYR A 55 23.61 -18.87 -1.95
CA TYR A 55 23.91 -17.63 -1.23
C TYR A 55 23.90 -17.83 0.30
N VAL A 56 22.86 -18.47 0.83
CA VAL A 56 22.75 -18.79 2.28
C VAL A 56 23.88 -19.72 2.72
N GLU A 57 24.26 -20.71 1.90
CA GLU A 57 25.40 -21.59 2.21
C GLU A 57 26.75 -20.87 2.25
N SER A 58 26.89 -19.74 1.54
CA SER A 58 28.09 -18.91 1.57
C SER A 58 28.21 -18.05 2.84
N LEU A 59 27.12 -17.89 3.59
CA LEU A 59 27.09 -17.10 4.80
C LEU A 59 27.76 -17.81 5.99
N SER A 60 28.08 -17.06 7.05
CA SER A 60 28.66 -17.61 8.28
C SER A 60 27.76 -18.68 8.91
N SER A 61 28.37 -19.61 9.67
CA SER A 61 27.62 -20.64 10.41
C SER A 61 26.57 -20.07 11.36
N TYR A 62 26.84 -18.89 11.94
CA TYR A 62 25.92 -18.18 12.80
C TYR A 62 24.68 -17.70 12.03
N ALA A 63 24.88 -17.06 10.88
CA ALA A 63 23.76 -16.60 10.04
C ALA A 63 22.89 -17.76 9.53
N ARG A 64 23.52 -18.90 9.17
CA ARG A 64 22.82 -20.11 8.74
C ARG A 64 21.93 -20.73 9.84
N GLN A 65 22.29 -20.59 11.08
CA GLN A 65 21.48 -21.08 12.24
C GLN A 65 20.13 -20.36 12.35
N PHE A 66 20.07 -19.09 11.98
CA PHE A 66 18.84 -18.29 12.00
C PHE A 66 17.98 -18.47 10.73
N LEU A 67 18.63 -18.69 9.57
CA LEU A 67 17.92 -18.79 8.29
C LEU A 67 17.36 -20.20 8.00
N GLY A 68 17.75 -21.20 8.81
CA GLY A 68 17.36 -22.58 8.59
C GLY A 68 18.08 -23.23 7.40
N ARG A 69 17.75 -24.48 7.14
CA ARG A 69 18.29 -25.25 6.00
C ARG A 69 17.29 -25.19 4.86
N LEU A 70 17.68 -24.57 3.75
CA LEU A 70 16.87 -24.54 2.53
C LEU A 70 16.99 -25.88 1.80
N ASP A 71 15.88 -26.44 1.38
CA ASP A 71 15.85 -27.68 0.61
C ASP A 71 16.42 -27.46 -0.79
N LYS A 72 17.14 -28.45 -1.28
CA LYS A 72 17.65 -28.44 -2.66
C LYS A 72 16.49 -28.73 -3.62
N PRO A 73 16.30 -27.89 -4.66
CA PRO A 73 15.31 -28.21 -5.69
C PRO A 73 15.60 -29.59 -6.35
N LYS A 74 14.54 -30.27 -6.81
CA LYS A 74 14.66 -31.55 -7.49
C LYS A 74 15.21 -31.36 -8.90
N VAL A 75 16.53 -31.18 -8.97
CA VAL A 75 17.30 -31.05 -10.21
C VAL A 75 18.55 -31.93 -10.16
N ASP A 76 19.01 -32.39 -11.29
CA ASP A 76 20.29 -33.14 -11.34
C ASP A 76 21.43 -32.18 -11.00
N PHE A 77 21.57 -31.06 -11.73
CA PHE A 77 22.50 -29.96 -11.39
C PHE A 77 22.09 -28.62 -12.03
N ILE A 78 22.61 -27.53 -11.47
CA ILE A 78 22.58 -26.18 -12.05
C ILE A 78 23.99 -25.60 -11.99
N GLU A 79 24.55 -25.25 -13.17
CA GLU A 79 25.88 -24.65 -13.30
C GLU A 79 25.83 -23.17 -13.57
N ASN A 80 26.89 -22.44 -13.20
CA ASN A 80 27.12 -21.04 -13.48
C ASN A 80 26.02 -20.09 -12.91
N ILE A 81 25.30 -20.47 -11.86
CA ILE A 81 24.27 -19.63 -11.26
C ILE A 81 24.89 -18.42 -10.56
N SER A 82 24.32 -17.24 -10.78
CA SER A 82 24.67 -15.98 -10.10
C SER A 82 23.82 -15.79 -8.84
N PRO A 83 24.21 -14.89 -7.90
CA PRO A 83 23.32 -14.49 -6.80
C PRO A 83 21.97 -14.05 -7.34
N ALA A 84 20.90 -14.59 -6.78
CA ALA A 84 19.54 -14.41 -7.29
C ALA A 84 18.73 -13.45 -6.43
N ILE A 85 18.01 -12.53 -7.06
CA ILE A 85 17.07 -11.61 -6.46
C ILE A 85 15.70 -11.83 -7.10
N ALA A 86 14.70 -12.20 -6.29
CA ALA A 86 13.33 -12.34 -6.76
C ALA A 86 12.52 -11.06 -6.50
N ILE A 87 11.72 -10.69 -7.49
CA ILE A 87 10.78 -9.57 -7.41
C ILE A 87 9.38 -10.10 -7.67
N GLU A 88 8.71 -10.52 -6.60
CA GLU A 88 7.37 -11.12 -6.63
C GLU A 88 6.29 -10.07 -6.41
N GLN A 89 5.04 -10.42 -6.77
CA GLN A 89 3.86 -9.59 -6.59
C GLN A 89 3.33 -9.55 -5.14
N LYS A 90 3.77 -10.48 -4.29
CA LYS A 90 3.25 -10.60 -2.93
C LYS A 90 3.68 -9.41 -2.07
N VAL A 91 2.72 -8.68 -1.54
CA VAL A 91 2.95 -7.60 -0.56
C VAL A 91 3.17 -8.24 0.81
N ASN A 92 4.42 -8.63 1.10
CA ASN A 92 4.81 -9.18 2.41
C ASN A 92 5.17 -8.05 3.38
N THR A 93 4.24 -7.16 3.71
CA THR A 93 4.47 -6.16 4.76
C THR A 93 3.57 -6.43 5.96
N SER A 94 4.07 -7.20 6.90
CA SER A 94 3.47 -7.35 8.25
C SER A 94 3.60 -6.05 9.08
N ASN A 95 4.51 -5.14 8.71
CA ASN A 95 4.73 -3.90 9.45
C ASN A 95 3.73 -2.80 9.03
N PRO A 96 2.75 -2.43 9.90
CA PRO A 96 1.75 -1.42 9.58
C PRO A 96 2.32 0.02 9.49
N ARG A 97 3.58 0.24 9.90
CA ARG A 97 4.27 1.51 9.80
C ARG A 97 5.00 1.69 8.48
N SER A 98 5.21 0.64 7.69
CA SER A 98 5.90 0.70 6.40
C SER A 98 5.16 1.59 5.40
N THR A 99 5.92 2.42 4.68
CA THR A 99 5.43 3.32 3.62
C THR A 99 6.29 3.21 2.37
N VAL A 100 5.79 3.75 1.26
CA VAL A 100 6.58 3.88 0.02
C VAL A 100 7.95 4.51 0.31
N GLY A 101 7.98 5.62 1.06
CA GLY A 101 9.22 6.32 1.40
C GLY A 101 10.22 5.48 2.20
N THR A 102 9.74 4.63 3.14
CA THR A 102 10.62 3.73 3.91
C THR A 102 11.05 2.52 3.10
N SER A 103 10.18 1.98 2.24
CA SER A 103 10.51 0.83 1.38
C SER A 103 11.51 1.18 0.29
N THR A 104 11.53 2.44 -0.17
CA THR A 104 12.46 2.95 -1.19
C THR A 104 13.70 3.62 -0.61
N GLU A 105 13.83 3.64 0.72
CA GLU A 105 14.89 4.35 1.47
C GLU A 105 14.90 5.88 1.29
N VAL A 106 14.05 6.44 0.43
CA VAL A 106 13.99 7.90 0.20
C VAL A 106 13.74 8.66 1.51
N TYR A 107 12.88 8.10 2.38
CA TYR A 107 12.58 8.69 3.68
C TYR A 107 13.81 8.80 4.59
N ASP A 108 14.73 7.84 4.53
CA ASP A 108 15.96 7.85 5.33
C ASP A 108 16.91 8.97 4.90
N TYR A 109 17.02 9.21 3.59
CA TYR A 109 17.77 10.35 3.06
C TYR A 109 17.10 11.68 3.38
N LEU A 110 15.76 11.76 3.36
CA LEU A 110 15.02 12.97 3.76
C LEU A 110 15.27 13.31 5.23
N LYS A 111 15.24 12.33 6.14
CA LYS A 111 15.57 12.57 7.56
C LYS A 111 16.96 13.17 7.74
N LEU A 112 17.94 12.64 7.00
CA LEU A 112 19.31 13.17 7.03
C LEU A 112 19.39 14.57 6.44
N LEU A 113 18.70 14.85 5.35
CA LEU A 113 18.64 16.16 4.73
C LEU A 113 18.08 17.21 5.71
N PHE A 114 16.91 16.93 6.30
CA PHE A 114 16.28 17.84 7.26
C PHE A 114 17.10 18.05 8.53
N ALA A 115 17.82 17.02 9.00
CA ALA A 115 18.69 17.14 10.16
C ALA A 115 19.94 17.98 9.90
N ARG A 116 20.38 18.13 8.62
CA ARG A 116 21.64 18.82 8.27
C ARG A 116 21.46 20.21 7.71
N VAL A 117 20.40 20.43 6.93
CA VAL A 117 20.15 21.71 6.24
C VAL A 117 18.74 22.25 6.48
N GLY A 118 18.00 21.67 7.45
CA GLY A 118 16.68 22.15 7.81
C GLY A 118 16.73 23.35 8.73
N HIS A 119 15.90 24.36 8.42
CA HIS A 119 15.72 25.56 9.22
C HIS A 119 14.43 25.48 10.04
N THR A 120 14.49 25.77 11.34
CA THR A 120 13.32 25.76 12.23
C THR A 120 12.64 27.12 12.19
N PHE A 121 11.30 27.11 12.09
CA PHE A 121 10.48 28.34 12.09
C PHE A 121 9.47 28.32 13.22
N SER A 122 9.30 29.46 13.90
CA SER A 122 8.28 29.58 14.95
C SER A 122 6.87 29.46 14.34
N PRO A 123 5.98 28.65 14.92
CA PRO A 123 4.59 28.58 14.48
C PRO A 123 3.77 29.84 14.81
N VAL A 124 4.28 30.72 15.69
CA VAL A 124 3.59 31.94 16.12
C VAL A 124 3.93 33.10 15.20
N SER A 125 5.22 33.42 15.06
CA SER A 125 5.67 34.59 14.29
C SER A 125 6.09 34.25 12.85
N GLY A 126 6.33 32.96 12.55
CA GLY A 126 6.92 32.54 11.27
C GLY A 126 8.39 32.92 11.11
N ARG A 127 9.04 33.45 12.14
CA ARG A 127 10.49 33.78 12.11
C ARG A 127 11.33 32.53 12.20
N GLU A 128 12.50 32.56 11.59
CA GLU A 128 13.50 31.51 11.74
C GLU A 128 14.06 31.51 13.16
N VAL A 129 14.12 30.34 13.77
CA VAL A 129 14.69 30.11 15.09
C VAL A 129 16.16 29.79 14.91
N LYS A 130 17.02 30.63 15.45
CA LYS A 130 18.48 30.49 15.44
C LYS A 130 19.02 30.55 16.85
N LYS A 131 20.18 29.96 17.06
CA LYS A 131 21.01 30.21 18.21
C LYS A 131 21.98 31.28 17.85
N ASP A 132 22.04 32.33 18.64
CA ASP A 132 23.10 33.31 18.48
C ASP A 132 24.39 32.76 19.08
N THR A 133 25.44 32.76 18.30
CA THR A 133 26.78 32.39 18.74
C THR A 133 27.48 33.58 19.36
N VAL A 134 28.54 33.33 20.12
CA VAL A 134 29.41 34.38 20.63
C VAL A 134 29.92 35.27 19.48
N SER A 135 30.27 34.66 18.35
CA SER A 135 30.72 35.39 17.16
C SER A 135 29.65 36.31 16.58
N ASP A 136 28.36 35.83 16.51
CA ASP A 136 27.26 36.66 16.00
C ASP A 136 27.07 37.94 16.83
N VAL A 137 27.17 37.82 18.17
CA VAL A 137 27.10 38.98 19.06
C VAL A 137 28.31 39.90 18.92
N VAL A 138 29.50 39.34 18.79
CA VAL A 138 30.72 40.12 18.56
C VAL A 138 30.68 40.86 17.20
N ASP A 139 30.27 40.15 16.13
CA ASP A 139 30.11 40.74 14.81
C ASP A 139 29.06 41.86 14.80
N PHE A 140 27.97 41.68 15.56
CA PHE A 140 26.97 42.70 15.76
C PHE A 140 27.54 43.92 16.46
N ILE A 141 28.31 43.76 17.55
CA ILE A 141 28.96 44.86 18.28
C ILE A 141 29.94 45.59 17.35
N LEU A 142 30.74 44.84 16.57
CA LEU A 142 31.72 45.41 15.66
C LEU A 142 31.08 46.01 14.39
N SER A 143 29.78 45.79 14.14
CA SER A 143 29.09 46.47 13.03
C SER A 143 28.85 47.99 13.29
N PHE A 144 28.98 48.43 14.52
CA PHE A 144 28.87 49.83 14.88
C PHE A 144 30.14 50.62 14.56
N PRO A 145 30.06 51.95 14.32
CA PRO A 145 31.23 52.77 14.06
C PRO A 145 32.19 52.78 15.25
N ASN A 146 33.47 53.09 14.98
CA ASN A 146 34.46 53.32 16.01
C ASN A 146 34.00 54.40 17.01
N GLU A 147 34.39 54.24 18.26
CA GLU A 147 34.03 55.09 19.42
C GLU A 147 32.54 55.05 19.82
N HIS A 148 31.73 54.20 19.15
CA HIS A 148 30.32 54.00 19.58
C HIS A 148 30.25 53.34 20.96
N LYS A 149 29.30 53.75 21.80
CA LYS A 149 29.20 53.28 23.19
C LYS A 149 28.04 52.31 23.32
N LEU A 150 28.35 51.08 23.75
CA LEU A 150 27.39 50.00 23.97
C LEU A 150 27.49 49.47 25.42
N LEU A 151 26.44 48.83 25.88
CA LEU A 151 26.45 48.03 27.11
C LEU A 151 26.16 46.59 26.79
N LEU A 152 26.95 45.67 27.29
CA LEU A 152 26.68 44.24 27.31
C LEU A 152 26.03 43.90 28.64
N LEU A 153 24.80 43.40 28.58
CA LEU A 153 23.94 43.14 29.72
C LEU A 153 23.52 41.65 29.77
N SER A 154 23.36 41.16 30.98
CA SER A 154 22.90 39.80 31.23
C SER A 154 21.67 39.82 32.15
N PRO A 155 20.54 39.21 31.81
CA PRO A 155 19.38 39.14 32.66
C PRO A 155 19.64 38.15 33.80
N ILE A 156 19.38 38.54 35.03
CA ILE A 156 19.57 37.66 36.20
C ILE A 156 18.22 37.11 36.65
N THR A 157 18.05 35.81 36.53
CA THR A 157 16.87 35.09 37.00
C THR A 157 17.11 34.61 38.44
N LEU A 158 16.23 34.93 39.38
CA LEU A 158 16.34 34.44 40.76
C LEU A 158 16.24 32.90 40.80
N SER A 159 17.21 32.28 41.45
CA SER A 159 17.15 30.87 41.79
C SER A 159 16.09 30.59 42.84
N ALA A 160 15.39 29.44 42.77
CA ALA A 160 14.38 29.06 43.74
C ALA A 160 14.86 29.18 45.18
N GLY A 161 14.15 29.98 45.97
CA GLY A 161 14.45 30.19 47.40
C GLY A 161 15.44 31.30 47.70
N ARG A 162 15.96 32.05 46.71
CA ARG A 162 16.82 33.21 46.93
C ARG A 162 16.07 34.53 46.78
N THR A 163 16.47 35.55 47.61
CA THR A 163 15.96 36.91 47.49
C THR A 163 16.85 37.77 46.57
N TYR A 164 16.35 38.88 46.08
CA TYR A 164 17.15 39.86 45.31
C TYR A 164 18.37 40.32 46.11
N GLU A 165 18.25 40.62 47.44
CA GLU A 165 19.34 40.98 48.29
C GLU A 165 20.45 39.92 48.33
N GLN A 166 20.09 38.64 48.47
CA GLN A 166 21.09 37.55 48.52
C GLN A 166 21.79 37.38 47.18
N THR A 167 21.06 37.56 46.07
CA THR A 167 21.62 37.44 44.71
C THR A 167 22.60 38.60 44.45
N LEU A 168 22.24 39.83 44.83
CA LEU A 168 23.10 41.01 44.64
C LEU A 168 24.40 40.90 45.48
N ARG A 169 24.33 40.42 46.73
CA ARG A 169 25.57 40.13 47.53
C ARG A 169 26.46 39.12 46.89
N LEU A 170 25.89 38.05 46.31
CA LEU A 170 26.68 37.06 45.61
C LEU A 170 27.38 37.63 44.39
N LEU A 171 26.69 38.44 43.58
CA LEU A 171 27.27 39.12 42.42
C LEU A 171 28.40 40.11 42.82
N GLU A 172 28.25 40.80 43.93
CA GLU A 172 29.30 41.68 44.48
C GLU A 172 30.54 40.87 44.94
N GLU A 173 30.30 39.73 45.59
CA GLU A 173 31.37 38.82 46.03
C GLU A 173 32.09 38.16 44.85
N GLN A 174 31.39 37.96 43.73
CA GLN A 174 31.96 37.46 42.49
C GLN A 174 32.75 38.54 41.71
N GLY A 175 32.73 39.80 42.16
CA GLY A 175 33.54 40.88 41.61
C GLY A 175 32.81 41.73 40.54
N TYR A 176 31.52 41.51 40.34
CA TYR A 176 30.73 42.40 39.48
C TYR A 176 30.53 43.77 40.10
N ALA A 177 30.60 44.81 39.27
CA ALA A 177 30.62 46.17 39.78
C ALA A 177 29.31 46.96 39.59
N ARG A 178 28.47 46.55 38.60
CA ARG A 178 27.30 47.37 38.19
C ARG A 178 26.15 46.48 37.81
N ILE A 179 24.92 47.01 38.01
CA ILE A 179 23.68 46.50 37.45
C ILE A 179 22.90 47.62 36.78
N LYS A 180 22.00 47.23 35.85
CA LYS A 180 20.97 48.11 35.32
C LYS A 180 19.66 47.79 36.03
N TYR A 181 19.17 48.79 36.80
CA TYR A 181 17.93 48.67 37.57
C TYR A 181 17.01 49.83 37.26
N GLN A 182 15.77 49.60 36.93
CA GLN A 182 14.78 50.61 36.51
C GLN A 182 15.31 51.59 35.43
N GLY A 183 16.03 51.03 34.43
CA GLY A 183 16.59 51.78 33.31
C GLY A 183 17.88 52.61 33.63
N LYS A 184 18.39 52.57 34.86
CA LYS A 184 19.61 53.26 35.27
C LYS A 184 20.73 52.26 35.59
N VAL A 185 21.94 52.59 35.18
CA VAL A 185 23.15 51.85 35.54
C VAL A 185 23.68 52.36 36.86
N GLU A 186 23.68 51.50 37.88
CA GLU A 186 24.08 51.81 39.23
C GLU A 186 25.22 50.93 39.69
N ARG A 187 26.07 51.39 40.59
CA ARG A 187 27.15 50.58 41.18
C ARG A 187 26.58 49.75 42.33
N LEU A 188 26.99 48.48 42.42
CA LEU A 188 26.57 47.59 43.52
C LEU A 188 26.98 48.14 44.87
N SER A 189 28.19 48.76 44.99
CA SER A 189 28.68 49.40 46.22
C SER A 189 27.79 50.53 46.71
N ASP A 190 27.05 51.20 45.83
CA ASP A 190 26.30 52.44 46.16
C ASP A 190 24.79 52.13 46.36
N LEU A 191 24.40 50.88 46.15
CA LEU A 191 23.01 50.42 46.15
C LEU A 191 22.58 49.86 47.52
N ASN A 192 21.41 50.31 48.00
CA ASN A 192 20.79 49.60 49.12
C ASN A 192 20.03 48.35 48.62
N PHE A 193 20.63 47.16 48.78
CA PHE A 193 20.11 45.90 48.28
C PHE A 193 18.71 45.54 48.78
N LYS A 194 18.28 46.10 49.90
CA LYS A 194 16.90 45.89 50.42
C LYS A 194 15.81 46.63 49.64
N GLU A 195 16.20 47.64 48.86
CA GLU A 195 15.28 48.44 48.05
C GLU A 195 15.03 47.85 46.66
N VAL A 196 15.90 46.92 46.21
CA VAL A 196 15.72 46.25 44.94
C VAL A 196 14.66 45.14 45.08
N LYS A 197 13.50 45.34 44.44
CA LYS A 197 12.30 44.49 44.55
C LYS A 197 11.76 43.98 43.21
N SER A 198 12.46 44.26 42.12
CA SER A 198 12.11 43.84 40.78
C SER A 198 13.33 43.38 40.00
N ASP A 199 13.12 42.79 38.87
CA ASP A 199 14.18 42.26 37.99
C ASP A 199 15.19 43.34 37.60
N PHE A 200 16.42 42.94 37.45
CA PHE A 200 17.56 43.76 37.05
C PHE A 200 18.43 43.03 36.06
N GLN A 201 19.23 43.79 35.31
CA GLN A 201 20.21 43.21 34.39
C GLN A 201 21.62 43.48 34.93
N LEU A 202 22.47 42.46 34.88
CA LEU A 202 23.88 42.59 35.22
C LEU A 202 24.64 43.28 34.11
N VAL A 203 25.44 44.31 34.40
CA VAL A 203 26.30 44.94 33.39
C VAL A 203 27.62 44.16 33.34
N ILE A 204 27.80 43.41 32.27
CA ILE A 204 29.04 42.59 32.07
C ILE A 204 30.17 43.53 31.64
N GLU A 205 29.93 44.35 30.62
CA GLU A 205 30.94 45.23 30.07
C GLU A 205 30.35 46.54 29.53
N ARG A 206 31.07 47.64 29.65
CA ARG A 206 30.86 48.90 28.94
C ARG A 206 31.80 48.95 27.76
N ILE A 207 31.25 48.86 26.56
CA ILE A 207 32.02 48.75 25.32
C ILE A 207 32.12 50.13 24.66
N VAL A 208 33.33 50.46 24.25
CA VAL A 208 33.58 51.46 23.25
C VAL A 208 34.10 50.71 22.04
N VAL A 209 33.37 50.78 20.93
CA VAL A 209 33.67 49.97 19.73
C VAL A 209 35.01 50.39 19.18
N ASP A 210 35.86 49.40 18.97
CA ASP A 210 37.14 49.51 18.30
C ASP A 210 37.33 48.22 17.46
N HIS A 211 37.89 48.35 16.25
CA HIS A 211 38.03 47.22 15.31
C HIS A 211 39.43 46.56 15.41
N GLU A 212 40.13 46.70 16.53
CA GLU A 212 41.40 46.02 16.76
C GLU A 212 41.15 44.51 17.09
N GLU A 213 42.07 43.64 16.67
CA GLU A 213 41.94 42.19 16.85
C GLU A 213 41.89 41.77 18.37
N GLU A 214 42.64 42.51 19.22
CA GLU A 214 42.62 42.32 20.67
C GLU A 214 41.25 42.63 21.29
N THR A 215 40.55 43.63 20.73
CA THR A 215 39.19 43.99 21.16
C THR A 215 38.16 42.91 20.81
N ALA A 216 38.27 42.29 19.62
CA ALA A 216 37.38 41.19 19.22
C ALA A 216 37.52 39.99 20.19
N GLN A 217 38.75 39.64 20.58
CA GLN A 217 38.99 38.53 21.52
C GLN A 217 38.48 38.82 22.94
N ARG A 218 38.66 40.03 23.45
CA ARG A 218 38.13 40.48 24.73
C ARG A 218 36.61 40.48 24.73
N LEU A 219 36.00 40.96 23.67
CA LEU A 219 34.53 40.94 23.52
C LEU A 219 33.98 39.51 23.49
N ALA A 220 34.67 38.56 22.86
CA ALA A 220 34.24 37.14 22.85
C ALA A 220 34.23 36.55 24.28
N ASP A 221 35.19 36.88 25.12
CA ASP A 221 35.21 36.44 26.51
C ASP A 221 34.08 37.09 27.34
N SER A 222 33.82 38.40 27.10
CA SER A 222 32.75 39.13 27.79
C SER A 222 31.38 38.63 27.36
N VAL A 223 31.15 38.34 26.06
CA VAL A 223 29.90 37.77 25.54
C VAL A 223 29.69 36.34 26.09
N SER A 224 30.75 35.53 26.16
CA SER A 224 30.68 34.22 26.76
C SER A 224 30.24 34.29 28.23
N THR A 225 30.78 35.26 28.98
CA THR A 225 30.41 35.55 30.37
C THR A 225 28.94 36.03 30.46
N ALA A 226 28.50 36.88 29.51
CA ALA A 226 27.13 37.36 29.48
C ALA A 226 26.13 36.23 29.25
N PHE A 227 26.40 35.32 28.31
CA PHE A 227 25.56 34.14 28.10
C PHE A 227 25.57 33.19 29.30
N PHE A 228 26.72 33.02 29.97
CA PHE A 228 26.81 32.17 31.14
C PHE A 228 25.93 32.70 32.29
N GLU A 229 26.11 33.96 32.69
CA GLU A 229 25.33 34.59 33.78
C GLU A 229 23.85 34.73 33.46
N GLY A 230 23.50 35.04 32.20
CA GLY A 230 22.13 35.16 31.70
C GLY A 230 21.48 33.82 31.34
N LYS A 231 22.09 32.66 31.68
CA LYS A 231 21.59 31.33 31.33
C LYS A 231 21.25 31.20 29.85
N GLY A 232 22.12 31.70 28.99
CA GLY A 232 21.97 31.64 27.55
C GLY A 232 21.37 32.87 26.89
N VAL A 233 21.08 33.93 27.64
CA VAL A 233 20.51 35.20 27.12
C VAL A 233 21.42 36.35 27.44
N CYS A 234 21.65 37.26 26.49
CA CYS A 234 22.30 38.52 26.71
C CYS A 234 21.64 39.64 25.90
N PHE A 235 21.92 40.90 26.30
CA PHE A 235 21.44 42.09 25.61
C PHE A 235 22.62 43.01 25.28
N VAL A 236 22.55 43.60 24.08
CA VAL A 236 23.46 44.70 23.72
C VAL A 236 22.63 45.97 23.61
N GLU A 237 22.88 46.92 24.49
CA GLU A 237 22.17 48.20 24.48
C GLU A 237 23.03 49.29 23.83
N ASP A 238 22.48 49.96 22.88
CA ASP A 238 23.08 51.21 22.33
C ASP A 238 22.78 52.37 23.25
N LEU A 239 23.83 52.93 23.87
CA LEU A 239 23.74 54.07 24.78
C LEU A 239 23.35 55.37 24.08
N THR A 240 23.42 55.44 22.73
CA THR A 240 23.06 56.64 21.97
C THR A 240 21.56 56.69 21.68
N THR A 241 20.99 55.54 21.33
CA THR A 241 19.57 55.40 20.95
C THR A 241 18.68 54.88 22.08
N GLY A 242 19.29 54.18 23.04
CA GLY A 242 18.59 53.46 24.12
C GLY A 242 17.94 52.15 23.67
N GLU A 243 18.27 51.69 22.46
CA GLU A 243 17.71 50.45 21.90
C GLU A 243 18.46 49.24 22.46
N GLU A 244 17.69 48.26 22.97
CA GLU A 244 18.24 46.97 23.43
C GLU A 244 18.04 45.90 22.37
N HIS A 245 19.14 45.24 21.96
CA HIS A 245 19.13 44.08 21.07
C HIS A 245 19.28 42.82 21.90
N HIS A 246 18.34 41.89 21.71
CA HIS A 246 18.26 40.61 22.41
C HIS A 246 18.99 39.49 21.63
N PHE A 247 19.86 38.74 22.30
CA PHE A 247 20.57 37.59 21.79
C PHE A 247 20.35 36.38 22.69
N SER A 248 20.16 35.22 22.12
CA SER A 248 19.97 33.97 22.86
C SER A 248 20.77 32.83 22.23
N ASN A 249 21.57 32.13 23.03
CA ASN A 249 22.21 30.89 22.61
C ASN A 249 21.31 29.68 22.86
N GLN A 250 20.08 29.89 23.32
CA GLN A 250 19.06 28.88 23.43
C GLN A 250 18.28 28.79 22.13
N PHE A 251 17.83 27.58 21.81
CA PHE A 251 17.01 27.36 20.61
C PHE A 251 15.55 27.69 20.91
N GLU A 252 15.26 28.99 21.02
CA GLU A 252 13.94 29.51 21.43
C GLU A 252 13.51 30.72 20.61
N ALA A 253 12.21 30.89 20.43
CA ALA A 253 11.57 32.07 19.86
C ALA A 253 10.13 32.16 20.37
N ASP A 254 9.61 33.41 20.47
CA ASP A 254 8.23 33.68 20.91
C ASP A 254 7.84 33.00 22.24
N GLY A 255 8.80 32.80 23.16
CA GLY A 255 8.59 32.12 24.44
C GLY A 255 8.44 30.60 24.35
N ILE A 256 8.74 29.99 23.20
CA ILE A 256 8.74 28.56 22.97
C ILE A 256 10.17 28.07 22.82
N THR A 257 10.53 27.04 23.56
CA THR A 257 11.79 26.31 23.40
C THR A 257 11.60 25.23 22.34
N PHE A 258 12.41 25.24 21.29
CA PHE A 258 12.33 24.30 20.19
C PHE A 258 13.31 23.13 20.36
N LEU A 259 12.99 22.02 19.70
CA LEU A 259 13.90 20.87 19.59
C LEU A 259 14.88 21.10 18.46
N GLU A 260 16.16 20.86 18.72
CA GLU A 260 17.18 20.93 17.67
C GLU A 260 16.96 19.84 16.62
N PRO A 261 17.02 20.20 15.31
CA PRO A 261 16.89 19.24 14.25
C PRO A 261 17.94 18.12 14.34
N ASN A 262 17.47 16.89 14.48
CA ASN A 262 18.32 15.69 14.43
C ASN A 262 17.55 14.55 13.74
N VAL A 263 18.24 13.50 13.31
CA VAL A 263 17.65 12.40 12.53
C VAL A 263 16.48 11.70 13.26
N HIS A 264 16.54 11.65 14.60
CA HIS A 264 15.51 10.99 15.41
C HIS A 264 14.21 11.82 15.48
N LEU A 265 14.29 13.14 15.40
CA LEU A 265 13.13 14.04 15.37
C LEU A 265 12.23 13.77 14.15
N PHE A 266 12.82 13.36 13.03
CA PHE A 266 12.12 13.07 11.78
C PHE A 266 11.78 11.58 11.62
N SER A 267 11.97 10.75 12.64
CA SER A 267 11.68 9.33 12.58
C SER A 267 10.38 8.99 13.30
N PHE A 268 9.35 8.61 12.56
CA PHE A 268 8.08 8.14 13.15
C PHE A 268 8.19 6.73 13.76
N ASN A 269 9.31 6.03 13.55
CA ASN A 269 9.62 4.74 14.20
C ASN A 269 10.38 4.91 15.52
N ASN A 270 10.76 6.15 15.86
CA ASN A 270 11.47 6.47 17.11
C ASN A 270 10.53 7.27 18.03
N PRO A 271 10.40 6.94 19.32
CA PRO A 271 9.54 7.69 20.27
C PRO A 271 9.85 9.19 20.34
N TYR A 272 11.11 9.59 20.07
CA TYR A 272 11.52 11.00 20.07
C TYR A 272 10.87 11.81 18.94
N GLY A 273 10.65 11.22 17.76
CA GLY A 273 10.07 11.89 16.59
C GLY A 273 8.62 11.53 16.31
N ALA A 274 8.15 10.40 16.84
CA ALA A 274 6.78 9.93 16.63
C ALA A 274 5.76 10.85 17.31
N CYS A 275 4.58 10.95 16.71
CA CYS A 275 3.43 11.57 17.35
C CYS A 275 3.10 10.82 18.66
N PRO A 276 3.02 11.49 19.82
CA PRO A 276 2.81 10.84 21.11
C PRO A 276 1.45 10.15 21.24
N VAL A 277 0.46 10.54 20.43
CA VAL A 277 -0.90 9.97 20.48
C VAL A 277 -1.01 8.68 19.66
N CYS A 278 -0.49 8.67 18.42
CA CYS A 278 -0.58 7.51 17.54
C CYS A 278 0.72 6.72 17.44
N GLU A 279 1.78 7.09 18.18
CA GLU A 279 3.06 6.40 18.21
C GLU A 279 3.67 6.13 16.81
N GLY A 280 3.43 7.03 15.86
CA GLY A 280 3.93 6.93 14.49
C GLY A 280 3.07 6.08 13.54
N TYR A 281 1.92 5.56 13.96
CA TYR A 281 1.01 4.82 13.07
C TYR A 281 0.21 5.73 12.12
N GLY A 282 -0.02 6.97 12.52
CA GLY A 282 -0.87 7.92 11.79
C GLY A 282 -2.37 7.71 12.01
N ASP A 283 -2.74 6.56 12.54
CA ASP A 283 -4.11 6.21 12.89
C ASP A 283 -4.20 5.91 14.39
N THR A 284 -5.38 6.08 14.95
CA THR A 284 -5.74 5.69 16.31
C THR A 284 -6.94 4.75 16.27
N ILE A 285 -7.13 3.97 17.32
CA ILE A 285 -8.35 3.21 17.48
C ILE A 285 -9.39 4.16 18.08
N GLY A 286 -10.35 4.57 17.25
CA GLY A 286 -11.42 5.48 17.62
C GLY A 286 -12.77 4.94 17.18
N LEU A 287 -13.84 5.67 17.47
CA LEU A 287 -15.17 5.36 16.98
C LEU A 287 -15.19 5.57 15.45
N ASP A 288 -15.64 4.55 14.73
CA ASP A 288 -15.66 4.56 13.26
C ASP A 288 -17.10 4.76 12.79
N GLU A 289 -17.34 5.91 12.13
CA GLU A 289 -18.66 6.26 11.62
C GLU A 289 -19.19 5.21 10.64
N THR A 290 -18.34 4.58 9.85
CA THR A 290 -18.75 3.55 8.87
C THR A 290 -19.24 2.27 9.54
N LEU A 291 -18.72 1.96 10.73
CA LEU A 291 -19.20 0.84 11.56
C LEU A 291 -20.48 1.20 12.32
N ILE A 292 -20.60 2.48 12.71
CA ILE A 292 -21.78 2.99 13.44
C ILE A 292 -22.98 3.14 12.50
N VAL A 293 -22.75 3.63 11.27
CA VAL A 293 -23.77 3.81 10.24
C VAL A 293 -23.34 3.10 8.95
N PRO A 294 -23.35 1.76 8.92
CA PRO A 294 -22.86 1.00 7.76
C PRO A 294 -23.79 1.10 6.54
N ASN A 295 -25.07 1.44 6.73
CA ASN A 295 -25.99 1.69 5.63
C ASN A 295 -26.49 3.15 5.69
N THR A 296 -25.87 4.00 4.90
CA THR A 296 -26.18 5.43 4.83
C THR A 296 -27.48 5.74 4.09
N SER A 297 -28.13 4.76 3.43
CA SER A 297 -29.44 4.93 2.79
C SER A 297 -30.60 4.95 3.80
N LEU A 298 -30.38 4.44 5.01
CA LEU A 298 -31.36 4.44 6.07
C LEU A 298 -31.47 5.82 6.74
N SER A 299 -32.65 6.16 7.16
CA SER A 299 -32.90 7.32 8.00
C SER A 299 -32.72 6.96 9.50
N ILE A 300 -32.69 7.96 10.37
CA ILE A 300 -32.69 7.73 11.84
C ILE A 300 -33.91 6.91 12.23
N TYR A 301 -35.07 7.22 11.65
CA TYR A 301 -36.30 6.49 11.88
C TYR A 301 -36.19 5.00 11.47
N ASP A 302 -35.53 4.74 10.37
CA ASP A 302 -35.28 3.37 9.84
C ASP A 302 -34.07 2.65 10.47
N ASN A 303 -33.60 3.11 11.62
CA ASN A 303 -32.46 2.54 12.33
C ASN A 303 -31.11 2.64 11.59
N ALA A 304 -30.75 3.79 11.03
CA ALA A 304 -29.44 4.03 10.44
C ALA A 304 -28.30 3.79 11.43
N ILE A 305 -28.48 4.18 12.70
CA ILE A 305 -27.47 4.07 13.76
C ILE A 305 -27.52 2.66 14.38
N TYR A 306 -26.58 1.81 14.00
CA TYR A 306 -26.56 0.42 14.42
C TYR A 306 -26.38 0.21 15.93
N PRO A 307 -25.56 0.99 16.66
CA PRO A 307 -25.44 0.87 18.12
C PRO A 307 -26.78 1.06 18.86
N TRP A 308 -27.72 1.83 18.30
CA TRP A 308 -29.02 2.09 18.89
C TRP A 308 -30.10 1.07 18.49
N ARG A 309 -29.73 0.00 17.80
CA ARG A 309 -30.63 -1.11 17.48
C ARG A 309 -30.79 -2.04 18.68
N GLY A 310 -31.93 -2.71 18.75
CA GLY A 310 -32.23 -3.69 19.79
C GLY A 310 -33.02 -3.06 20.95
N GLU A 311 -33.71 -3.92 21.68
CA GLU A 311 -34.69 -3.52 22.70
C GLU A 311 -34.13 -2.63 23.82
N THR A 312 -32.89 -2.84 24.22
CA THR A 312 -32.26 -2.10 25.31
C THR A 312 -31.69 -0.72 24.88
N MET A 313 -31.25 -0.63 23.62
CA MET A 313 -30.54 0.58 23.12
C MET A 313 -31.42 1.47 22.25
N SER A 314 -32.57 0.97 21.80
CA SER A 314 -33.54 1.77 21.01
C SER A 314 -34.04 3.01 21.74
N TRP A 315 -33.98 3.04 23.06
CA TRP A 315 -34.33 4.18 23.88
C TRP A 315 -33.58 5.48 23.48
N PHE A 316 -32.29 5.38 23.12
CA PHE A 316 -31.49 6.53 22.65
C PHE A 316 -31.99 7.08 21.31
N ARG A 317 -32.35 6.19 20.37
CA ARG A 317 -33.00 6.58 19.11
C ARG A 317 -34.35 7.21 19.36
N ASP A 318 -35.16 6.60 20.24
CA ASP A 318 -36.52 7.02 20.51
C ASP A 318 -36.56 8.40 21.19
N GLN A 319 -35.55 8.75 22.01
CA GLN A 319 -35.38 10.10 22.52
C GLN A 319 -35.26 11.12 21.38
N LEU A 320 -34.38 10.87 20.40
CA LEU A 320 -34.18 11.73 19.23
C LEU A 320 -35.46 11.80 18.39
N VAL A 321 -36.06 10.67 18.04
CA VAL A 321 -37.27 10.59 17.19
C VAL A 321 -38.46 11.32 17.83
N ASN A 322 -38.71 11.11 19.11
CA ASN A 322 -39.85 11.72 19.79
C ASN A 322 -39.70 13.23 20.05
N ASN A 323 -38.47 13.75 20.08
CA ASN A 323 -38.19 15.15 20.34
C ASN A 323 -37.76 15.94 19.10
N ALA A 324 -37.56 15.30 17.95
CA ALA A 324 -37.02 15.90 16.74
C ALA A 324 -37.78 17.18 16.30
N TYR A 325 -39.12 17.21 16.50
CA TYR A 325 -39.95 18.35 16.16
C TYR A 325 -39.62 19.64 16.96
N LYS A 326 -38.95 19.52 18.12
CA LYS A 326 -38.58 20.66 18.96
C LYS A 326 -37.41 21.47 18.40
N PHE A 327 -36.58 20.85 17.55
CA PHE A 327 -35.41 21.44 16.93
C PHE A 327 -35.32 21.18 15.42
N ASP A 328 -36.48 20.91 14.79
CA ASP A 328 -36.65 20.74 13.33
C ASP A 328 -35.69 19.78 12.70
N PHE A 329 -35.52 18.60 13.28
CA PHE A 329 -34.60 17.58 12.78
C PHE A 329 -35.30 16.58 11.83
N PRO A 330 -34.72 16.34 10.59
CA PRO A 330 -35.38 15.54 9.58
C PRO A 330 -35.15 14.01 9.78
N ILE A 331 -35.87 13.38 10.69
CA ILE A 331 -35.69 11.97 11.08
C ILE A 331 -35.92 10.96 9.96
N HIS A 332 -36.68 11.29 8.89
CA HIS A 332 -36.99 10.43 7.76
C HIS A 332 -36.01 10.62 6.59
N ARG A 333 -35.09 11.59 6.70
CA ARG A 333 -34.10 11.83 5.67
C ARG A 333 -32.97 10.79 5.78
N PRO A 334 -32.54 10.16 4.65
CA PRO A 334 -31.40 9.24 4.66
C PRO A 334 -30.14 9.89 5.24
N TRP A 335 -29.32 9.11 5.95
CA TRP A 335 -28.07 9.61 6.58
C TRP A 335 -27.17 10.39 5.61
N TYR A 336 -27.03 9.92 4.37
CA TYR A 336 -26.17 10.59 3.37
C TYR A 336 -26.67 11.95 2.92
N GLU A 337 -27.96 12.27 3.12
CA GLU A 337 -28.55 13.57 2.79
C GLU A 337 -28.54 14.56 3.96
N LEU A 338 -28.16 14.12 5.17
CA LEU A 338 -28.02 15.00 6.30
C LEU A 338 -26.82 15.92 6.10
N SER A 339 -26.98 17.19 6.48
CA SER A 339 -25.86 18.14 6.49
C SER A 339 -24.85 17.77 7.57
N GLU A 340 -23.60 18.24 7.41
CA GLU A 340 -22.55 17.98 8.41
C GLU A 340 -22.93 18.53 9.80
N ALA A 341 -23.63 19.68 9.85
CA ALA A 341 -24.15 20.22 11.11
C ALA A 341 -25.20 19.29 11.76
N GLN A 342 -26.08 18.67 10.95
CA GLN A 342 -27.05 17.70 11.45
C GLN A 342 -26.40 16.41 11.95
N LYS A 343 -25.37 15.93 11.25
CA LYS A 343 -24.58 14.77 11.70
C LYS A 343 -23.83 15.09 12.99
N GLN A 344 -23.21 16.27 13.06
CA GLN A 344 -22.50 16.71 14.28
C GLN A 344 -23.46 16.80 15.47
N LEU A 345 -24.69 17.29 15.26
CA LEU A 345 -25.73 17.32 16.30
C LEU A 345 -26.07 15.92 16.84
N ILE A 346 -26.07 14.88 15.98
CA ILE A 346 -26.27 13.49 16.41
C ILE A 346 -25.09 13.00 17.26
N TRP A 347 -23.87 13.43 16.94
CA TRP A 347 -22.69 13.12 17.75
C TRP A 347 -22.71 13.81 19.11
N ASP A 348 -23.00 15.09 19.13
CA ASP A 348 -22.92 15.91 20.35
C ASP A 348 -24.16 15.75 21.26
N GLY A 349 -25.32 15.54 20.64
CA GLY A 349 -26.62 15.58 21.36
C GLY A 349 -27.06 17.01 21.69
N ASN A 350 -28.17 17.11 22.40
CA ASN A 350 -28.69 18.37 22.94
C ASN A 350 -29.50 18.11 24.22
N GLU A 351 -30.22 19.14 24.73
CA GLU A 351 -31.06 19.02 25.94
C GLU A 351 -32.22 17.99 25.81
N TYR A 352 -32.57 17.56 24.58
CA TYR A 352 -33.69 16.67 24.28
C TYR A 352 -33.32 15.22 24.03
N PHE A 353 -32.08 14.95 23.69
CA PHE A 353 -31.60 13.59 23.46
C PHE A 353 -30.10 13.43 23.72
N THR A 354 -29.69 12.22 24.08
CA THR A 354 -28.30 11.87 24.34
C THR A 354 -27.60 11.55 23.00
N GLY A 355 -26.54 12.31 22.68
CA GLY A 355 -25.75 12.10 21.47
C GLY A 355 -24.86 10.85 21.51
N LEU A 356 -24.30 10.48 20.36
CA LEU A 356 -23.41 9.32 20.22
C LEU A 356 -22.17 9.42 21.11
N THR A 357 -21.58 10.59 21.26
CA THR A 357 -20.39 10.82 22.10
C THR A 357 -20.69 10.46 23.55
N ALA A 358 -21.81 10.97 24.11
CA ALA A 358 -22.20 10.67 25.47
C ALA A 358 -22.60 9.18 25.64
N PHE A 359 -23.30 8.61 24.65
CA PHE A 359 -23.65 7.19 24.62
C PHE A 359 -22.40 6.28 24.72
N PHE A 360 -21.39 6.51 23.88
CA PHE A 360 -20.16 5.71 23.91
C PHE A 360 -19.35 5.94 25.19
N LYS A 361 -19.35 7.17 25.71
CA LYS A 361 -18.71 7.48 26.99
C LYS A 361 -19.35 6.72 28.16
N GLU A 362 -20.67 6.60 28.18
CA GLU A 362 -21.38 5.78 29.18
C GLU A 362 -21.00 4.30 29.08
N LEU A 363 -20.82 3.76 27.85
CA LEU A 363 -20.35 2.40 27.66
C LEU A 363 -18.89 2.22 28.13
N GLU A 364 -18.02 3.21 27.94
CA GLU A 364 -16.65 3.21 28.43
C GLU A 364 -16.56 3.23 29.96
N GLU A 365 -17.36 4.04 30.63
CA GLU A 365 -17.43 4.11 32.08
C GLU A 365 -17.92 2.79 32.68
N LYS A 366 -18.80 2.08 31.97
CA LYS A 366 -19.34 0.78 32.35
C LYS A 366 -18.65 -0.41 31.65
N ASN A 367 -17.36 -0.29 31.27
CA ASN A 367 -16.61 -1.30 30.53
C ASN A 367 -16.34 -2.60 31.31
N TYR A 368 -16.55 -2.60 32.63
CA TYR A 368 -16.50 -3.82 33.47
C TYR A 368 -17.54 -4.86 33.02
N LYS A 369 -18.61 -4.45 32.32
CA LYS A 369 -19.60 -5.37 31.74
C LYS A 369 -19.07 -5.91 30.40
N ILE A 370 -19.05 -7.22 30.24
CA ILE A 370 -18.59 -7.92 29.03
C ILE A 370 -19.32 -7.43 27.77
N GLN A 371 -20.65 -7.22 27.89
CA GLN A 371 -21.49 -6.74 26.78
C GLN A 371 -21.05 -5.38 26.26
N ASN A 372 -20.71 -4.43 27.16
CA ASN A 372 -20.26 -3.08 26.79
C ASN A 372 -18.88 -3.14 26.11
N ARG A 373 -17.96 -3.99 26.60
CA ARG A 373 -16.66 -4.20 25.94
C ARG A 373 -16.81 -4.74 24.51
N VAL A 374 -17.69 -5.71 24.31
CA VAL A 374 -17.97 -6.28 22.97
C VAL A 374 -18.60 -5.22 22.08
N MET A 375 -19.50 -4.40 22.60
CA MET A 375 -20.14 -3.32 21.83
C MET A 375 -19.10 -2.26 21.43
N LEU A 376 -18.28 -1.77 22.35
CA LEU A 376 -17.20 -0.83 22.08
C LEU A 376 -16.21 -1.37 21.02
N ALA A 377 -15.80 -2.63 21.16
CA ALA A 377 -14.90 -3.27 20.21
C ALA A 377 -15.49 -3.39 18.79
N ARG A 378 -16.82 -3.57 18.69
CA ARG A 378 -17.52 -3.67 17.39
C ARG A 378 -17.53 -2.37 16.61
N TYR A 379 -17.62 -1.21 17.29
CA TYR A 379 -17.75 0.11 16.66
C TYR A 379 -16.46 0.94 16.70
N ARG A 380 -15.37 0.36 17.19
CA ARG A 380 -14.03 0.96 17.11
C ARG A 380 -13.30 0.46 15.86
N GLY A 381 -12.78 1.38 15.10
CA GLY A 381 -11.99 1.14 13.90
C GLY A 381 -10.72 1.98 13.90
N LYS A 382 -9.97 1.88 12.81
CA LYS A 382 -8.82 2.75 12.57
C LYS A 382 -9.29 4.09 12.03
N THR A 383 -9.11 5.14 12.82
CA THR A 383 -9.42 6.53 12.45
C THR A 383 -8.13 7.33 12.33
N THR A 384 -8.11 8.35 11.47
CA THR A 384 -6.95 9.24 11.35
C THR A 384 -6.67 9.90 12.69
N CYS A 385 -5.41 9.88 13.12
CA CYS A 385 -5.00 10.48 14.40
C CYS A 385 -5.33 11.97 14.43
N TYR A 386 -6.12 12.39 15.38
CA TYR A 386 -6.55 13.78 15.54
C TYR A 386 -5.39 14.74 15.89
N ALA A 387 -4.36 14.27 16.58
CA ALA A 387 -3.24 15.09 17.01
C ALA A 387 -2.26 15.41 15.87
N CYS A 388 -1.96 14.45 15.00
CA CYS A 388 -1.02 14.66 13.88
C CYS A 388 -1.70 14.75 12.52
N GLY A 389 -3.02 14.57 12.42
CA GLY A 389 -3.74 14.58 11.15
C GLY A 389 -3.22 13.53 10.15
N GLY A 390 -2.75 12.36 10.64
CA GLY A 390 -2.15 11.31 9.82
C GLY A 390 -0.67 11.51 9.45
N LYS A 391 -0.04 12.62 9.84
CA LYS A 391 1.36 12.97 9.53
C LYS A 391 2.39 12.11 10.26
N ARG A 392 1.99 11.34 11.29
CA ARG A 392 2.79 10.39 12.08
C ARG A 392 3.88 10.98 12.97
N LEU A 393 4.37 12.17 12.65
CA LEU A 393 5.40 12.88 13.41
C LEU A 393 4.77 13.81 14.45
N ARG A 394 5.55 14.14 15.45
CA ARG A 394 5.20 15.19 16.40
C ARG A 394 5.17 16.56 15.72
N PRO A 395 4.38 17.54 16.25
CA PRO A 395 4.25 18.86 15.62
C PRO A 395 5.58 19.58 15.42
N GLU A 396 6.53 19.44 16.35
CA GLU A 396 7.84 20.09 16.35
C GLU A 396 8.69 19.70 15.13
N ALA A 397 8.56 18.48 14.63
CA ALA A 397 9.23 18.05 13.40
C ALA A 397 8.76 18.84 12.17
N ASN A 398 7.54 19.35 12.16
CA ASN A 398 6.98 20.11 11.04
C ASN A 398 7.33 21.61 11.09
N TYR A 399 7.94 22.10 12.19
CA TYR A 399 8.47 23.45 12.25
C TYR A 399 9.77 23.57 11.46
N VAL A 400 10.45 22.45 11.22
CA VAL A 400 11.67 22.41 10.41
C VAL A 400 11.31 22.35 8.92
N ARG A 401 11.92 23.22 8.11
CA ARG A 401 11.65 23.34 6.67
C ARG A 401 12.92 23.28 5.85
N VAL A 402 12.81 22.72 4.65
CA VAL A 402 13.81 22.74 3.58
C VAL A 402 13.12 23.27 2.34
N GLY A 403 13.65 24.31 1.70
CA GLY A 403 12.97 24.96 0.58
C GLY A 403 11.53 25.41 0.89
N GLY A 404 11.27 25.83 2.15
CA GLY A 404 9.95 26.28 2.61
C GLY A 404 8.92 25.17 2.94
N LYS A 405 9.26 23.89 2.77
CA LYS A 405 8.39 22.74 3.02
C LYS A 405 8.85 21.93 4.22
N SER A 406 7.92 21.44 5.04
CA SER A 406 8.21 20.44 6.08
C SER A 406 8.37 19.04 5.48
N ILE A 407 8.99 18.12 6.22
CA ILE A 407 9.12 16.72 5.79
C ILE A 407 7.75 16.07 5.53
N SER A 408 6.74 16.39 6.36
CA SER A 408 5.38 15.87 6.17
C SER A 408 4.72 16.39 4.90
N ASP A 409 5.00 17.64 4.51
CA ASP A 409 4.49 18.20 3.26
C ASP A 409 5.11 17.48 2.07
N LEU A 410 6.45 17.29 2.08
CA LEU A 410 7.17 16.60 1.00
C LEU A 410 6.69 15.15 0.81
N VAL A 411 6.56 14.38 1.89
CA VAL A 411 6.12 12.97 1.75
C VAL A 411 4.66 12.83 1.34
N SER A 412 3.87 13.89 1.44
CA SER A 412 2.47 13.92 1.00
C SER A 412 2.30 14.37 -0.45
N MET A 413 3.36 14.87 -1.07
CA MET A 413 3.36 15.23 -2.49
C MET A 413 3.45 13.99 -3.38
N PRO A 414 2.82 13.98 -4.57
CA PRO A 414 3.11 12.97 -5.60
C PRO A 414 4.60 12.96 -5.94
N ILE A 415 5.15 11.79 -6.26
CA ILE A 415 6.56 11.63 -6.62
C ILE A 415 6.95 12.52 -7.81
N SER A 416 6.05 12.67 -8.81
CA SER A 416 6.24 13.60 -9.93
C SER A 416 6.51 15.04 -9.49
N ASP A 417 5.73 15.53 -8.52
CA ASP A 417 5.85 16.90 -8.02
C ASP A 417 7.05 17.05 -7.10
N LEU A 418 7.39 15.96 -6.39
CA LEU A 418 8.55 15.92 -5.51
C LEU A 418 9.87 16.00 -6.31
N VAL A 419 9.95 15.36 -7.48
CA VAL A 419 11.09 15.51 -8.40
C VAL A 419 11.23 16.98 -8.82
N VAL A 420 10.15 17.60 -9.29
CA VAL A 420 10.15 19.02 -9.69
C VAL A 420 10.58 19.93 -8.52
N PHE A 421 10.16 19.61 -7.29
CA PHE A 421 10.58 20.35 -6.10
C PHE A 421 12.09 20.27 -5.89
N PHE A 422 12.69 19.05 -5.96
CA PHE A 422 14.12 18.88 -5.76
C PHE A 422 14.97 19.45 -6.91
N ASP A 423 14.47 19.40 -8.15
CA ASP A 423 15.13 20.02 -9.30
C ASP A 423 15.22 21.55 -9.18
N ASN A 424 14.24 22.18 -8.55
CA ASN A 424 14.17 23.63 -8.34
C ASN A 424 14.63 24.07 -6.94
N LEU A 425 15.15 23.14 -6.11
CA LEU A 425 15.57 23.46 -4.75
C LEU A 425 16.81 24.33 -4.75
N SER A 426 16.67 25.56 -4.25
CA SER A 426 17.79 26.50 -4.07
C SER A 426 18.30 26.43 -2.62
N LEU A 427 19.55 26.08 -2.45
CA LEU A 427 20.28 26.03 -1.17
C LEU A 427 21.46 27.00 -1.26
N ASN A 428 21.92 27.52 -0.11
CA ASN A 428 23.15 28.30 -0.07
C ASN A 428 24.40 27.43 -0.35
N ALA A 429 25.56 28.03 -0.60
CA ALA A 429 26.77 27.32 -0.99
C ALA A 429 27.27 26.29 0.03
N TYR A 430 27.10 26.58 1.31
CA TYR A 430 27.45 25.64 2.39
C TYR A 430 26.48 24.47 2.43
N GLU A 431 25.19 24.73 2.46
CA GLU A 431 24.13 23.71 2.46
C GLU A 431 24.22 22.80 1.26
N GLN A 432 24.48 23.35 0.08
CA GLN A 432 24.64 22.60 -1.15
C GLN A 432 25.83 21.63 -1.07
N LYS A 433 26.94 22.06 -0.47
CA LYS A 433 28.10 21.19 -0.24
C LYS A 433 27.78 20.05 0.73
N VAL A 434 27.07 20.34 1.82
CA VAL A 434 26.67 19.37 2.84
C VAL A 434 25.62 18.38 2.29
N ALA A 435 24.66 18.86 1.50
CA ALA A 435 23.54 18.06 1.00
C ALA A 435 23.84 17.34 -0.32
N SER A 436 24.93 17.66 -1.03
CA SER A 436 25.19 17.20 -2.40
C SER A 436 25.04 15.70 -2.63
N ARG A 437 25.55 14.87 -1.72
CA ARG A 437 25.43 13.41 -1.80
C ARG A 437 23.99 12.95 -1.50
N LEU A 438 23.35 13.55 -0.50
CA LEU A 438 21.99 13.21 -0.12
C LEU A 438 21.00 13.54 -1.24
N LEU A 439 21.14 14.72 -1.84
CA LEU A 439 20.31 15.16 -2.96
C LEU A 439 20.46 14.25 -4.19
N ARG A 440 21.67 13.81 -4.49
CA ARG A 440 21.92 12.85 -5.58
C ARG A 440 21.19 11.53 -5.35
N GLU A 441 21.28 10.98 -4.13
CA GLU A 441 20.62 9.73 -3.80
C GLU A 441 19.08 9.86 -3.82
N ILE A 442 18.55 10.98 -3.31
CA ILE A 442 17.12 11.27 -3.38
C ILE A 442 16.68 11.37 -4.84
N HIS A 443 17.40 12.14 -5.65
CA HIS A 443 17.09 12.36 -7.05
C HIS A 443 17.06 11.02 -7.84
N ASN A 444 18.11 10.21 -7.72
CA ASN A 444 18.20 8.94 -8.42
C ASN A 444 17.02 8.01 -8.06
N ARG A 445 16.72 7.85 -6.76
CA ARG A 445 15.62 7.00 -6.32
C ARG A 445 14.24 7.50 -6.77
N LEU A 446 14.03 8.82 -6.75
CA LEU A 446 12.78 9.40 -7.23
C LEU A 446 12.61 9.21 -8.75
N HIS A 447 13.69 9.33 -9.52
CA HIS A 447 13.67 9.07 -10.96
C HIS A 447 13.39 7.61 -11.27
N TYR A 448 14.01 6.65 -10.58
CA TYR A 448 13.67 5.23 -10.75
C TYR A 448 12.19 4.94 -10.47
N LEU A 449 11.59 5.62 -9.49
CA LEU A 449 10.15 5.50 -9.24
C LEU A 449 9.30 6.10 -10.37
N LEU A 450 9.76 7.19 -11.02
CA LEU A 450 9.11 7.74 -12.21
C LEU A 450 9.22 6.80 -13.41
N ASP A 451 10.40 6.23 -13.62
CA ASP A 451 10.69 5.33 -14.76
C ASP A 451 9.83 4.06 -14.71
N VAL A 452 9.54 3.54 -13.52
CA VAL A 452 8.61 2.43 -13.34
C VAL A 452 7.13 2.85 -13.32
N GLY A 453 6.81 4.10 -13.64
CA GLY A 453 5.43 4.58 -13.77
C GLY A 453 4.71 4.87 -12.45
N LEU A 454 5.42 5.09 -11.34
CA LEU A 454 4.85 5.33 -10.00
C LEU A 454 4.79 6.80 -9.60
N GLY A 455 4.90 7.74 -10.54
CA GLY A 455 4.93 9.18 -10.28
C GLY A 455 3.70 9.73 -9.53
N TYR A 456 2.56 9.05 -9.61
CA TYR A 456 1.33 9.44 -8.94
C TYR A 456 1.28 9.04 -7.46
N LEU A 457 2.16 8.15 -6.99
CA LEU A 457 2.22 7.75 -5.58
C LEU A 457 2.82 8.85 -4.71
N THR A 458 2.50 8.78 -3.41
CA THR A 458 3.10 9.63 -2.38
C THR A 458 4.00 8.79 -1.47
N LEU A 459 5.06 9.38 -0.92
CA LEU A 459 6.00 8.65 -0.06
C LEU A 459 5.39 8.21 1.27
N ASN A 460 4.34 8.88 1.74
CA ASN A 460 3.63 8.54 3.00
C ASN A 460 2.58 7.43 2.82
N ARG A 461 2.30 7.00 1.59
CA ARG A 461 1.33 5.92 1.34
C ARG A 461 1.79 4.63 2.01
N LYS A 462 0.87 3.99 2.74
CA LYS A 462 1.14 2.75 3.48
C LYS A 462 1.40 1.59 2.51
N SER A 463 2.44 0.81 2.76
CA SER A 463 2.81 -0.32 1.90
C SER A 463 1.69 -1.37 1.79
N ASN A 464 0.92 -1.59 2.86
CA ASN A 464 -0.22 -2.52 2.85
C ASN A 464 -1.45 -2.04 2.05
N SER A 465 -1.44 -0.81 1.56
CA SER A 465 -2.49 -0.24 0.69
C SER A 465 -2.14 -0.28 -0.80
N LEU A 466 -0.96 -0.78 -1.13
CA LEU A 466 -0.46 -0.90 -2.50
C LEU A 466 -1.08 -2.13 -3.19
N SER A 467 -1.28 -2.04 -4.50
CA SER A 467 -1.56 -3.21 -5.33
C SER A 467 -0.30 -4.09 -5.46
N GLY A 468 -0.47 -5.35 -5.87
CA GLY A 468 0.65 -6.25 -6.11
C GLY A 468 1.65 -5.69 -7.12
N GLY A 469 1.16 -5.15 -8.25
CA GLY A 469 2.00 -4.53 -9.27
C GLY A 469 2.70 -3.24 -8.80
N GLU A 470 2.04 -2.39 -7.98
CA GLU A 470 2.70 -1.21 -7.38
C GLU A 470 3.84 -1.63 -6.46
N SER A 471 3.63 -2.64 -5.60
CA SER A 471 4.66 -3.16 -4.70
C SER A 471 5.85 -3.74 -5.47
N GLN A 472 5.59 -4.51 -6.52
CA GLN A 472 6.61 -5.10 -7.38
C GLN A 472 7.46 -4.02 -8.05
N ARG A 473 6.84 -2.97 -8.61
CA ARG A 473 7.56 -1.85 -9.24
C ARG A 473 8.38 -1.03 -8.25
N ILE A 474 7.90 -0.88 -7.01
CA ILE A 474 8.70 -0.26 -5.93
C ILE A 474 9.95 -1.09 -5.66
N ASN A 475 9.83 -2.42 -5.57
CA ASN A 475 10.98 -3.31 -5.36
C ASN A 475 11.95 -3.25 -6.55
N LEU A 476 11.44 -3.18 -7.79
CA LEU A 476 12.26 -3.00 -8.98
C LEU A 476 13.04 -1.69 -8.96
N ALA A 477 12.38 -0.57 -8.65
CA ALA A 477 13.03 0.74 -8.51
C ALA A 477 14.10 0.75 -7.42
N THR A 478 13.83 0.08 -6.28
CA THR A 478 14.80 -0.07 -5.19
C THR A 478 16.01 -0.90 -5.62
N SER A 479 15.78 -1.95 -6.40
CA SER A 479 16.85 -2.81 -6.94
C SER A 479 17.78 -2.05 -7.89
N LEU A 480 17.24 -1.18 -8.74
CA LEU A 480 18.06 -0.27 -9.58
C LEU A 480 18.94 0.65 -8.73
N GLY A 481 18.38 1.17 -7.64
CA GLY A 481 19.12 2.02 -6.69
C GLY A 481 20.25 1.30 -5.94
N SER A 482 20.22 -0.03 -5.85
CA SER A 482 21.28 -0.81 -5.17
C SER A 482 22.56 -0.98 -5.99
N SER A 483 22.53 -0.67 -7.30
CA SER A 483 23.68 -0.76 -8.24
C SER A 483 24.43 -2.11 -8.20
N LEU A 484 23.73 -3.22 -7.94
CA LEU A 484 24.32 -4.56 -7.96
C LEU A 484 24.61 -4.97 -9.39
N VAL A 485 25.80 -5.55 -9.62
CA VAL A 485 26.31 -6.01 -10.92
C VAL A 485 26.60 -7.50 -10.86
N GLY A 486 26.37 -8.21 -11.98
CA GLY A 486 26.63 -9.66 -12.07
C GLY A 486 25.60 -10.52 -11.32
N SER A 487 24.50 -9.95 -10.92
CA SER A 487 23.38 -10.63 -10.25
C SER A 487 22.35 -11.16 -11.25
N MET A 488 21.50 -12.07 -10.80
CA MET A 488 20.37 -12.60 -11.56
C MET A 488 19.08 -12.08 -10.95
N TYR A 489 18.33 -11.27 -11.70
CA TYR A 489 17.03 -10.76 -11.31
C TYR A 489 15.93 -11.62 -11.91
N ILE A 490 15.01 -12.09 -11.08
CA ILE A 490 13.88 -12.91 -11.53
C ILE A 490 12.59 -12.17 -11.16
N LEU A 491 11.80 -11.84 -12.18
CA LEU A 491 10.57 -11.05 -12.05
C LEU A 491 9.35 -11.88 -12.46
N ASP A 492 8.26 -11.76 -11.70
CA ASP A 492 6.99 -12.44 -11.96
C ASP A 492 5.97 -11.44 -12.52
N GLU A 493 5.70 -11.55 -13.83
CA GLU A 493 4.71 -10.75 -14.55
C GLU A 493 4.74 -9.24 -14.21
N PRO A 494 5.87 -8.53 -14.43
CA PRO A 494 6.01 -7.14 -14.03
C PRO A 494 5.13 -6.16 -14.83
N SER A 495 4.54 -6.56 -15.97
CA SER A 495 3.61 -5.77 -16.78
C SER A 495 2.20 -5.69 -16.20
N ILE A 496 1.89 -6.43 -15.13
CA ILE A 496 0.55 -6.49 -14.57
C ILE A 496 -0.02 -5.11 -14.22
N GLY A 497 -1.24 -4.85 -14.68
CA GLY A 497 -1.96 -3.61 -14.44
C GLY A 497 -1.34 -2.40 -15.13
N LEU A 498 -0.43 -2.61 -16.08
CA LEU A 498 0.13 -1.54 -16.91
C LEU A 498 -0.67 -1.35 -18.19
N HIS A 499 -0.83 -0.11 -18.57
CA HIS A 499 -1.23 0.27 -19.92
C HIS A 499 -0.03 0.06 -20.88
N PRO A 500 -0.22 -0.30 -22.16
CA PRO A 500 0.89 -0.50 -23.12
C PRO A 500 1.92 0.64 -23.14
N LYS A 501 1.47 1.90 -23.02
CA LYS A 501 2.38 3.06 -22.88
C LYS A 501 3.31 2.96 -21.65
N ASP A 502 2.82 2.40 -20.54
CA ASP A 502 3.63 2.25 -19.32
C ASP A 502 4.54 1.02 -19.41
N THR A 503 4.15 0.01 -20.21
CA THR A 503 4.97 -1.17 -20.52
C THR A 503 6.25 -0.78 -21.27
N GLU A 504 6.20 0.19 -22.18
CA GLU A 504 7.40 0.71 -22.89
C GLU A 504 8.45 1.26 -21.88
N ARG A 505 8.01 1.96 -20.83
CA ARG A 505 8.91 2.44 -19.77
C ARG A 505 9.50 1.30 -18.95
N LEU A 506 8.68 0.31 -18.63
CA LEU A 506 9.14 -0.89 -17.92
C LEU A 506 10.20 -1.63 -18.73
N ILE A 507 10.02 -1.80 -20.04
CA ILE A 507 11.01 -2.41 -20.93
C ILE A 507 12.34 -1.68 -20.83
N HIS A 508 12.35 -0.35 -20.91
CA HIS A 508 13.57 0.44 -20.76
C HIS A 508 14.27 0.22 -19.41
N VAL A 509 13.50 0.08 -18.33
CA VAL A 509 14.03 -0.25 -16.99
C VAL A 509 14.68 -1.64 -16.97
N LEU A 510 14.03 -2.66 -17.58
CA LEU A 510 14.58 -4.02 -17.67
C LEU A 510 15.85 -4.07 -18.50
N GLU A 511 15.90 -3.34 -19.61
CA GLU A 511 17.08 -3.17 -20.45
C GLU A 511 18.22 -2.49 -19.69
N THR A 512 17.93 -1.41 -18.96
CA THR A 512 18.93 -0.72 -18.12
C THR A 512 19.52 -1.68 -17.08
N LEU A 513 18.66 -2.50 -16.43
CA LEU A 513 19.10 -3.48 -15.45
C LEU A 513 20.01 -4.55 -16.08
N ARG A 514 19.70 -5.01 -17.31
CA ARG A 514 20.55 -5.90 -18.12
C ARG A 514 21.87 -5.24 -18.47
N ASP A 515 21.83 -4.00 -18.96
CA ASP A 515 23.00 -3.28 -19.46
C ASP A 515 24.00 -2.91 -18.34
N LEU A 516 23.54 -2.89 -17.08
CA LEU A 516 24.41 -2.85 -15.90
C LEU A 516 25.21 -4.17 -15.68
N GLY A 517 25.05 -5.15 -16.55
CA GLY A 517 25.77 -6.44 -16.49
C GLY A 517 25.05 -7.53 -15.70
N ASN A 518 23.74 -7.42 -15.52
CA ASN A 518 22.92 -8.41 -14.83
C ASN A 518 22.22 -9.35 -15.82
N THR A 519 21.85 -10.53 -15.36
CA THR A 519 20.94 -11.44 -16.07
C THR A 519 19.51 -11.15 -15.59
N VAL A 520 18.61 -10.78 -16.49
CA VAL A 520 17.22 -10.44 -16.15
C VAL A 520 16.31 -11.51 -16.71
N ILE A 521 15.64 -12.25 -15.83
CA ILE A 521 14.71 -13.33 -16.20
C ILE A 521 13.30 -12.88 -15.82
N VAL A 522 12.39 -12.87 -16.79
CA VAL A 522 11.04 -12.39 -16.62
C VAL A 522 10.05 -13.47 -16.99
N VAL A 523 9.18 -13.86 -16.08
CA VAL A 523 8.01 -14.69 -16.40
C VAL A 523 6.95 -13.76 -16.96
N GLU A 524 6.55 -13.91 -18.23
CA GLU A 524 5.68 -12.93 -18.89
C GLU A 524 4.82 -13.50 -20.01
N HIS A 525 3.73 -12.78 -20.30
CA HIS A 525 2.79 -13.02 -21.38
C HIS A 525 2.59 -11.80 -22.29
N ASP A 526 3.15 -10.67 -21.94
CA ASP A 526 3.05 -9.43 -22.71
C ASP A 526 3.90 -9.50 -23.98
N GLU A 527 3.27 -9.19 -25.12
CA GLU A 527 3.90 -9.28 -26.44
C GLU A 527 5.07 -8.29 -26.57
N ASP A 528 4.96 -7.06 -26.02
CA ASP A 528 5.99 -6.05 -26.18
C ASP A 528 7.24 -6.39 -25.36
N ILE A 529 7.08 -6.98 -24.17
CA ILE A 529 8.21 -7.52 -23.39
C ILE A 529 8.86 -8.71 -24.10
N MET A 530 8.06 -9.60 -24.71
CA MET A 530 8.61 -10.71 -25.51
C MET A 530 9.38 -10.20 -26.73
N LYS A 531 8.93 -9.14 -27.41
CA LYS A 531 9.66 -8.51 -28.53
C LYS A 531 10.99 -7.90 -28.10
N ALA A 532 11.05 -7.33 -26.90
CA ALA A 532 12.27 -6.71 -26.36
C ALA A 532 13.27 -7.73 -25.79
N ALA A 533 12.86 -8.99 -25.61
CA ALA A 533 13.69 -10.03 -25.03
C ALA A 533 14.83 -10.45 -25.97
N ASP A 534 16.03 -10.63 -25.42
CA ASP A 534 17.18 -11.20 -26.14
C ASP A 534 16.99 -12.73 -26.37
N TYR A 535 16.28 -13.40 -25.46
CA TYR A 535 16.05 -14.83 -25.49
C TYR A 535 14.71 -15.20 -24.83
N ILE A 536 14.00 -16.15 -25.43
CA ILE A 536 12.69 -16.60 -24.93
C ILE A 536 12.73 -18.10 -24.68
N ILE A 537 12.08 -18.54 -23.62
CA ILE A 537 11.86 -19.95 -23.26
C ILE A 537 10.36 -20.16 -23.16
N ASP A 538 9.78 -20.95 -24.06
CA ASP A 538 8.36 -21.29 -24.08
C ASP A 538 8.13 -22.66 -23.44
N ILE A 539 7.29 -22.68 -22.38
CA ILE A 539 6.98 -23.88 -21.59
C ILE A 539 5.54 -24.32 -21.86
N GLY A 540 5.40 -25.58 -22.24
CA GLY A 540 4.11 -26.16 -22.63
C GLY A 540 4.16 -27.68 -22.63
N PRO A 541 3.45 -28.34 -23.58
CA PRO A 541 2.53 -27.78 -24.58
C PRO A 541 1.22 -27.26 -24.00
N GLU A 542 0.77 -27.79 -22.86
CA GLU A 542 -0.46 -27.44 -22.16
C GLU A 542 -0.19 -27.11 -20.68
N ALA A 543 -1.23 -27.11 -19.84
CA ALA A 543 -1.16 -26.81 -18.40
C ALA A 543 -1.15 -28.10 -17.56
N GLY A 544 -0.73 -27.98 -16.29
CA GLY A 544 -0.76 -29.09 -15.32
C GLY A 544 0.08 -30.30 -15.74
N THR A 545 -0.49 -31.49 -15.67
CA THR A 545 0.19 -32.75 -16.01
C THR A 545 0.56 -32.87 -17.50
N LEU A 546 -0.12 -32.14 -18.37
CA LEU A 546 0.16 -32.07 -19.81
C LEU A 546 1.18 -30.99 -20.19
N GLY A 547 1.55 -30.13 -19.23
CA GLY A 547 2.61 -29.13 -19.36
C GLY A 547 4.00 -29.63 -18.94
N GLY A 548 4.88 -28.72 -18.59
CA GLY A 548 6.17 -29.00 -17.96
C GLY A 548 7.29 -29.35 -18.91
N GLU A 549 7.14 -29.09 -20.20
CA GLU A 549 8.18 -29.33 -21.23
C GLU A 549 8.65 -28.00 -21.83
N VAL A 550 9.91 -27.90 -22.22
CA VAL A 550 10.41 -26.78 -23.02
C VAL A 550 10.04 -27.04 -24.47
N VAL A 551 9.05 -26.29 -24.99
CA VAL A 551 8.50 -26.50 -26.35
C VAL A 551 9.19 -25.67 -27.42
N ALA A 552 9.74 -24.51 -27.04
CA ALA A 552 10.58 -23.69 -27.90
C ALA A 552 11.57 -22.84 -27.09
N THR A 553 12.72 -22.55 -27.72
CA THR A 553 13.69 -21.57 -27.17
C THR A 553 14.29 -20.80 -28.35
N GLY A 554 14.65 -19.54 -28.11
CA GLY A 554 15.34 -18.71 -29.12
C GLY A 554 14.92 -17.26 -29.06
N THR A 555 15.11 -16.56 -30.17
CA THR A 555 14.69 -15.15 -30.33
C THR A 555 13.18 -15.03 -30.58
N TYR A 556 12.64 -13.82 -30.49
CA TYR A 556 11.23 -13.56 -30.80
C TYR A 556 10.86 -14.00 -32.23
N GLU A 557 11.73 -13.76 -33.22
CA GLU A 557 11.48 -14.16 -34.59
C GLU A 557 11.48 -15.67 -34.81
N GLU A 558 12.27 -16.41 -34.05
CA GLU A 558 12.28 -17.90 -34.06
C GLU A 558 10.99 -18.44 -33.42
N LEU A 559 10.53 -17.79 -32.33
CA LEU A 559 9.27 -18.16 -31.67
C LEU A 559 8.06 -17.96 -32.59
N LEU A 560 8.02 -16.90 -33.41
CA LEU A 560 6.94 -16.67 -34.38
C LEU A 560 6.80 -17.83 -35.37
N LYS A 561 7.89 -18.55 -35.69
CA LYS A 561 7.91 -19.71 -36.62
C LYS A 561 7.62 -21.01 -35.90
N ALA A 562 7.74 -21.05 -34.57
CA ALA A 562 7.57 -22.29 -33.81
C ALA A 562 6.09 -22.78 -33.86
N PRO A 563 5.88 -24.09 -33.91
CA PRO A 563 4.53 -24.70 -33.89
C PRO A 563 4.01 -24.83 -32.44
N THR A 564 4.15 -23.76 -31.63
CA THR A 564 3.67 -23.69 -30.26
C THR A 564 2.46 -22.81 -30.17
N LEU A 565 1.64 -22.98 -29.14
CA LEU A 565 0.46 -22.13 -28.93
C LEU A 565 0.87 -20.64 -28.82
N THR A 566 1.95 -20.34 -28.12
CA THR A 566 2.49 -18.96 -28.00
C THR A 566 2.88 -18.45 -29.39
N GLY A 567 3.64 -19.20 -30.16
CA GLY A 567 4.05 -18.83 -31.52
C GLY A 567 2.90 -18.66 -32.50
N GLU A 568 1.85 -19.47 -32.38
CA GLU A 568 0.63 -19.35 -33.21
C GLU A 568 -0.14 -18.05 -32.94
N TYR A 569 -0.28 -17.67 -31.68
CA TYR A 569 -0.96 -16.40 -31.30
C TYR A 569 -0.13 -15.19 -31.71
N LEU A 570 1.17 -15.17 -31.41
CA LEU A 570 2.06 -14.06 -31.75
C LEU A 570 2.21 -13.83 -33.25
N SER A 571 2.22 -14.92 -34.04
CA SER A 571 2.31 -14.84 -35.51
C SER A 571 0.96 -14.54 -36.20
N GLY A 572 -0.15 -14.45 -35.45
CA GLY A 572 -1.49 -14.29 -35.99
C GLY A 572 -2.07 -15.51 -36.71
N ARG A 573 -1.34 -16.68 -36.72
CA ARG A 573 -1.90 -17.94 -37.23
C ARG A 573 -3.10 -18.43 -36.46
N ARG A 574 -3.19 -18.03 -35.18
CA ARG A 574 -4.30 -18.26 -34.30
C ARG A 574 -4.71 -16.94 -33.65
N THR A 575 -5.99 -16.65 -33.64
CA THR A 575 -6.53 -15.41 -33.07
C THR A 575 -7.72 -15.72 -32.15
N ILE A 576 -7.95 -14.85 -31.18
CA ILE A 576 -9.17 -14.92 -30.37
C ILE A 576 -10.32 -14.42 -31.25
N GLU A 577 -11.43 -15.14 -31.29
CA GLU A 577 -12.59 -14.80 -32.11
C GLU A 577 -13.12 -13.38 -31.78
N MET A 578 -13.38 -12.61 -32.83
CA MET A 578 -14.06 -11.31 -32.68
C MET A 578 -15.57 -11.53 -32.51
N PRO A 579 -16.25 -10.70 -31.68
CA PRO A 579 -17.70 -10.76 -31.56
C PRO A 579 -18.36 -10.53 -32.96
N LYS A 580 -19.29 -11.39 -33.30
CA LYS A 580 -20.01 -11.30 -34.61
C LYS A 580 -20.79 -10.00 -34.79
N LYS A 581 -21.18 -9.37 -33.68
CA LYS A 581 -21.92 -8.12 -33.64
C LYS A 581 -21.64 -7.39 -32.32
N VAL A 582 -21.40 -6.10 -32.38
CA VAL A 582 -21.35 -5.23 -31.20
C VAL A 582 -22.77 -5.11 -30.64
N ARG A 583 -22.91 -5.35 -29.33
CA ARG A 583 -24.20 -5.24 -28.64
C ARG A 583 -24.59 -3.76 -28.49
N THR A 584 -25.86 -3.47 -28.48
CA THR A 584 -26.40 -2.15 -28.16
C THR A 584 -27.42 -2.28 -27.04
N SER A 585 -27.40 -1.37 -26.08
CA SER A 585 -28.32 -1.34 -24.96
C SER A 585 -29.12 -0.05 -24.94
N LYS A 586 -30.39 -0.17 -24.47
CA LYS A 586 -31.25 0.98 -24.14
C LYS A 586 -31.20 1.33 -22.65
N HIS A 587 -30.51 0.49 -21.85
CA HIS A 587 -30.42 0.64 -20.41
C HIS A 587 -29.03 1.14 -20.05
N PHE A 588 -28.93 2.11 -19.16
CA PHE A 588 -27.67 2.68 -18.73
C PHE A 588 -27.73 3.16 -17.28
N ILE A 589 -26.56 3.34 -16.69
CA ILE A 589 -26.31 4.11 -15.47
C ILE A 589 -25.43 5.28 -15.85
N GLU A 590 -25.77 6.47 -15.42
CA GLU A 590 -25.01 7.69 -15.64
C GLU A 590 -24.57 8.26 -14.30
N ILE A 591 -23.28 8.56 -14.18
CA ILE A 591 -22.69 9.30 -13.05
C ILE A 591 -22.32 10.69 -13.57
N LYS A 592 -22.80 11.73 -12.90
CA LYS A 592 -22.50 13.13 -13.22
C LYS A 592 -21.62 13.75 -12.14
N GLY A 593 -20.63 14.51 -12.56
CA GLY A 593 -19.79 15.29 -11.70
C GLY A 593 -18.90 14.45 -10.78
N ALA A 594 -18.35 13.35 -11.25
CA ALA A 594 -17.40 12.53 -10.52
C ALA A 594 -16.09 13.31 -10.28
N ARG A 595 -15.74 13.58 -9.02
CA ARG A 595 -14.60 14.45 -8.63
C ARG A 595 -13.79 13.94 -7.44
N ALA A 596 -13.96 12.68 -7.08
CA ALA A 596 -13.15 12.07 -6.03
C ALA A 596 -11.70 11.89 -6.48
N ASN A 597 -10.76 12.07 -5.57
CA ASN A 597 -9.32 11.97 -5.81
C ASN A 597 -8.85 12.85 -6.98
N ASN A 598 -8.35 12.25 -8.05
CA ASN A 598 -7.86 12.98 -9.22
C ASN A 598 -8.90 13.20 -10.32
N LEU A 599 -10.13 12.71 -10.17
CA LEU A 599 -11.18 12.89 -11.19
C LEU A 599 -11.58 14.37 -11.35
N LYS A 600 -11.69 14.83 -12.60
CA LYS A 600 -11.89 16.23 -12.99
C LYS A 600 -13.36 16.59 -13.27
N ASN A 601 -14.26 16.23 -12.34
CA ASN A 601 -15.70 16.52 -12.47
C ASN A 601 -16.30 15.94 -13.76
N ILE A 602 -16.06 14.67 -14.02
CA ILE A 602 -16.43 13.99 -15.25
C ILE A 602 -17.84 13.39 -15.17
N ASP A 603 -18.51 13.37 -16.33
CA ASP A 603 -19.79 12.70 -16.55
C ASP A 603 -19.53 11.41 -17.33
N VAL A 604 -20.02 10.27 -16.83
CA VAL A 604 -19.75 8.95 -17.41
C VAL A 604 -21.01 8.11 -17.47
N THR A 605 -21.27 7.55 -18.65
CA THR A 605 -22.40 6.63 -18.88
C THR A 605 -21.89 5.20 -19.01
N PHE A 606 -22.49 4.29 -18.24
CA PHE A 606 -22.24 2.86 -18.26
C PHE A 606 -23.44 2.14 -18.87
N PRO A 607 -23.38 1.69 -20.14
CA PRO A 607 -24.45 0.90 -20.73
C PRO A 607 -24.52 -0.49 -20.09
N LEU A 608 -25.73 -1.04 -20.00
CA LEU A 608 -26.02 -2.35 -19.41
C LEU A 608 -26.23 -3.40 -20.51
N ASP A 609 -26.35 -4.69 -20.14
CA ASP A 609 -26.56 -5.85 -21.02
C ASP A 609 -25.46 -6.07 -22.06
N MET A 610 -24.24 -5.64 -21.73
CA MET A 610 -23.08 -5.74 -22.60
C MET A 610 -21.77 -5.78 -21.84
N LEU A 611 -20.65 -5.94 -22.54
CA LEU A 611 -19.29 -5.84 -22.03
C LEU A 611 -18.79 -4.40 -22.14
N THR A 612 -18.72 -3.70 -21.01
CA THR A 612 -18.13 -2.36 -20.91
C THR A 612 -16.72 -2.45 -20.32
N VAL A 613 -15.74 -1.89 -21.01
CA VAL A 613 -14.33 -1.85 -20.53
C VAL A 613 -13.98 -0.43 -20.11
N VAL A 614 -13.48 -0.27 -18.87
CA VAL A 614 -12.92 0.98 -18.36
C VAL A 614 -11.41 0.88 -18.44
N THR A 615 -10.79 1.71 -19.27
CA THR A 615 -9.35 1.68 -19.56
C THR A 615 -8.68 3.04 -19.42
N GLY A 616 -7.38 3.11 -19.66
CA GLY A 616 -6.53 4.32 -19.60
C GLY A 616 -5.25 4.08 -18.82
N VAL A 617 -4.30 4.98 -18.88
CA VAL A 617 -2.97 4.85 -18.25
C VAL A 617 -3.04 4.61 -16.74
N SER A 618 -1.95 4.12 -16.15
CA SER A 618 -1.85 3.90 -14.71
C SER A 618 -2.05 5.22 -13.95
N GLY A 619 -2.86 5.19 -12.88
CA GLY A 619 -3.20 6.40 -12.10
C GLY A 619 -4.18 7.37 -12.75
N SER A 620 -4.84 7.02 -13.90
CA SER A 620 -5.81 7.88 -14.58
C SER A 620 -7.16 8.04 -13.85
N GLY A 621 -7.41 7.27 -12.79
CA GLY A 621 -8.65 7.37 -12.00
C GLY A 621 -9.65 6.25 -12.20
N LYS A 622 -9.34 5.17 -12.95
CA LYS A 622 -10.23 4.03 -13.21
C LYS A 622 -10.82 3.41 -11.95
N SER A 623 -9.95 3.02 -11.02
CA SER A 623 -10.38 2.43 -9.74
C SER A 623 -11.16 3.44 -8.88
N THR A 624 -10.84 4.72 -8.95
CA THR A 624 -11.61 5.78 -8.29
C THR A 624 -13.03 5.84 -8.85
N LEU A 625 -13.19 5.85 -10.18
CA LEU A 625 -14.50 5.91 -10.82
C LEU A 625 -15.34 4.66 -10.53
N VAL A 626 -14.75 3.48 -10.67
CA VAL A 626 -15.50 2.22 -10.61
C VAL A 626 -15.63 1.70 -9.18
N LYS A 627 -14.51 1.58 -8.44
CA LYS A 627 -14.46 0.97 -7.10
C LYS A 627 -14.89 1.93 -5.99
N ASN A 628 -14.53 3.23 -6.10
CA ASN A 628 -14.78 4.18 -5.03
C ASN A 628 -16.08 5.00 -5.26
N ILE A 629 -16.59 5.10 -6.48
CA ILE A 629 -17.83 5.84 -6.77
C ILE A 629 -18.93 4.90 -7.26
N LEU A 630 -18.79 4.25 -8.43
CA LEU A 630 -19.86 3.48 -9.06
C LEU A 630 -20.36 2.33 -8.15
N TYR A 631 -19.46 1.44 -7.74
CA TYR A 631 -19.80 0.26 -6.95
C TYR A 631 -20.49 0.62 -5.63
N PRO A 632 -19.91 1.45 -4.74
CA PRO A 632 -20.55 1.78 -3.48
C PRO A 632 -21.80 2.65 -3.66
N ALA A 633 -21.88 3.48 -4.70
CA ALA A 633 -23.09 4.23 -5.00
C ALA A 633 -24.26 3.32 -5.43
N LEU A 634 -23.97 2.25 -6.18
CA LEU A 634 -24.96 1.22 -6.52
C LEU A 634 -25.41 0.41 -5.32
N LEU A 635 -24.48 -0.01 -4.44
CA LEU A 635 -24.83 -0.69 -3.20
C LEU A 635 -25.79 0.17 -2.36
N ARG A 636 -25.50 1.48 -2.26
CA ARG A 636 -26.40 2.41 -1.56
C ARG A 636 -27.79 2.48 -2.21
N LYS A 637 -27.88 2.50 -3.54
CA LYS A 637 -29.18 2.48 -4.25
C LYS A 637 -29.95 1.17 -4.03
N LEU A 638 -29.24 0.07 -3.79
CA LEU A 638 -29.81 -1.24 -3.44
C LEU A 638 -30.00 -1.44 -1.94
N GLU A 639 -29.87 -0.38 -1.14
CA GLU A 639 -30.01 -0.38 0.32
C GLU A 639 -29.09 -1.39 1.03
N GLN A 640 -27.90 -1.62 0.47
CA GLN A 640 -26.90 -2.49 1.05
C GLN A 640 -25.84 -1.68 1.81
N PRO A 641 -25.22 -2.24 2.84
CA PRO A 641 -24.09 -1.63 3.54
C PRO A 641 -22.95 -1.34 2.56
N THR A 642 -22.34 -0.17 2.68
CA THR A 642 -21.24 0.26 1.82
C THR A 642 -20.24 1.13 2.55
N ASP A 643 -19.00 1.11 2.08
CA ASP A 643 -17.96 2.04 2.50
C ASP A 643 -18.29 3.48 2.09
N LYS A 644 -17.43 4.42 2.52
CA LYS A 644 -17.51 5.82 2.14
C LYS A 644 -17.46 5.95 0.62
N ILE A 645 -18.45 6.64 0.05
CA ILE A 645 -18.55 6.87 -1.39
C ILE A 645 -17.71 8.08 -1.78
N GLY A 646 -16.97 7.97 -2.88
CA GLY A 646 -16.25 9.10 -3.46
C GLY A 646 -17.20 10.21 -3.95
N GLU A 647 -16.70 11.42 -4.08
CA GLU A 647 -17.52 12.58 -4.42
C GLU A 647 -18.02 12.55 -5.87
N TYR A 648 -19.34 12.74 -6.05
CA TYR A 648 -20.02 12.92 -7.32
C TYR A 648 -21.28 13.78 -7.13
N SER A 649 -21.84 14.34 -8.22
CA SER A 649 -23.01 15.23 -8.13
C SER A 649 -24.33 14.45 -8.12
N SER A 650 -24.56 13.59 -9.10
CA SER A 650 -25.76 12.75 -9.18
C SER A 650 -25.49 11.42 -9.88
N MET A 651 -26.37 10.48 -9.64
CA MET A 651 -26.39 9.20 -10.36
C MET A 651 -27.81 8.93 -10.84
N ASP A 652 -27.98 8.79 -12.15
CA ASP A 652 -29.24 8.52 -12.82
C ASP A 652 -29.18 7.20 -13.58
N GLY A 653 -30.34 6.64 -13.93
CA GLY A 653 -30.39 5.44 -14.74
C GLY A 653 -31.46 4.43 -14.31
N LYS A 654 -31.41 3.27 -14.91
CA LYS A 654 -32.43 2.23 -14.75
C LYS A 654 -32.11 1.26 -13.63
N PHE A 655 -32.01 1.76 -12.39
CA PHE A 655 -31.63 0.96 -11.19
C PHE A 655 -32.57 -0.22 -10.93
N SER A 656 -33.87 -0.10 -11.28
CA SER A 656 -34.85 -1.18 -11.13
C SER A 656 -34.49 -2.44 -11.93
N TYR A 657 -33.62 -2.30 -12.94
CA TYR A 657 -33.14 -3.38 -13.77
C TYR A 657 -32.02 -4.19 -13.10
N ILE A 658 -31.25 -3.55 -12.21
CA ILE A 658 -30.16 -4.22 -11.48
C ILE A 658 -30.69 -4.64 -10.10
N LYS A 659 -30.71 -5.95 -9.84
CA LYS A 659 -31.10 -6.49 -8.52
C LYS A 659 -29.92 -6.79 -7.62
N ARG A 660 -28.73 -6.94 -8.21
CA ARG A 660 -27.51 -7.29 -7.50
C ARG A 660 -26.28 -6.70 -8.20
N VAL A 661 -25.29 -6.33 -7.40
CA VAL A 661 -23.98 -5.89 -7.88
C VAL A 661 -22.90 -6.74 -7.20
N GLU A 662 -22.00 -7.30 -8.00
CA GLU A 662 -20.89 -8.14 -7.52
C GLU A 662 -19.56 -7.55 -7.98
N PHE A 663 -18.66 -7.28 -7.04
CA PHE A 663 -17.30 -6.82 -7.33
C PHE A 663 -16.33 -8.01 -7.20
N VAL A 664 -15.63 -8.31 -8.28
CA VAL A 664 -14.69 -9.44 -8.37
C VAL A 664 -13.28 -8.92 -8.51
N ASP A 665 -12.55 -8.95 -7.41
CA ASP A 665 -11.16 -8.52 -7.31
C ASP A 665 -10.19 -9.70 -7.23
N GLN A 666 -8.88 -9.39 -7.24
CA GLN A 666 -7.79 -10.35 -7.15
C GLN A 666 -7.53 -10.87 -5.71
N ASN A 667 -8.32 -10.43 -4.72
CA ASN A 667 -8.15 -10.89 -3.35
C ASN A 667 -8.33 -12.43 -3.26
N PRO A 668 -7.59 -13.11 -2.39
CA PRO A 668 -7.73 -14.55 -2.17
C PRO A 668 -9.18 -14.97 -1.88
N ILE A 669 -9.59 -16.17 -2.28
CA ILE A 669 -10.91 -16.74 -2.02
C ILE A 669 -11.18 -17.04 -0.53
N GLY A 670 -10.16 -16.88 0.31
CA GLY A 670 -10.21 -16.99 1.77
C GLY A 670 -8.84 -16.72 2.40
N LYS A 671 -8.84 -16.42 3.70
CA LYS A 671 -7.62 -16.07 4.44
C LYS A 671 -6.87 -17.27 5.01
N SER A 672 -7.45 -18.46 4.96
CA SER A 672 -6.92 -19.71 5.56
C SER A 672 -6.45 -20.66 4.47
N THR A 673 -5.38 -21.39 4.72
CA THR A 673 -4.90 -22.53 3.90
C THR A 673 -5.96 -23.62 3.70
N ARG A 674 -7.03 -23.61 4.51
CA ARG A 674 -8.19 -24.48 4.39
C ARG A 674 -9.21 -24.03 3.34
N SER A 675 -9.10 -22.80 2.84
CA SER A 675 -9.90 -22.33 1.71
C SER A 675 -9.29 -22.87 0.42
N ASN A 676 -10.09 -23.52 -0.41
CA ASN A 676 -9.65 -24.14 -1.67
C ASN A 676 -10.79 -24.11 -2.72
N PRO A 677 -10.49 -24.38 -4.02
CA PRO A 677 -11.47 -24.29 -5.10
C PRO A 677 -12.74 -25.10 -4.84
N VAL A 678 -12.60 -26.35 -4.43
CA VAL A 678 -13.74 -27.26 -4.27
C VAL A 678 -14.70 -26.88 -3.11
N THR A 679 -14.18 -26.25 -2.05
CA THR A 679 -15.01 -25.70 -0.97
C THR A 679 -15.73 -24.43 -1.40
N TYR A 680 -15.06 -23.58 -2.17
CA TYR A 680 -15.61 -22.30 -2.60
C TYR A 680 -16.84 -22.48 -3.53
N ILE A 681 -16.77 -23.41 -4.47
CA ILE A 681 -17.88 -23.76 -5.37
C ILE A 681 -18.91 -24.69 -4.72
N LYS A 682 -18.74 -25.06 -3.44
CA LYS A 682 -19.63 -25.97 -2.66
C LYS A 682 -19.78 -27.39 -3.26
N ALA A 683 -18.80 -27.87 -4.01
CA ALA A 683 -18.75 -29.26 -4.46
C ALA A 683 -18.24 -30.20 -3.35
N TYR A 684 -17.47 -29.69 -2.38
CA TYR A 684 -16.91 -30.49 -1.31
C TYR A 684 -17.96 -31.11 -0.39
N ASP A 685 -19.11 -30.47 -0.22
CA ASP A 685 -20.22 -30.99 0.58
C ASP A 685 -20.77 -32.30 0.00
N ASP A 686 -20.90 -32.37 -1.34
CA ASP A 686 -21.34 -33.59 -1.99
C ASP A 686 -20.27 -34.69 -1.93
N ILE A 687 -18.97 -34.32 -2.05
CA ILE A 687 -17.86 -35.26 -1.89
C ILE A 687 -17.82 -35.84 -0.48
N ARG A 688 -17.98 -35.04 0.58
CA ARG A 688 -18.03 -35.51 1.95
C ARG A 688 -19.20 -36.46 2.19
N GLN A 689 -20.35 -36.19 1.58
CA GLN A 689 -21.52 -37.11 1.67
C GLN A 689 -21.23 -38.42 0.94
N LEU A 690 -20.56 -38.36 -0.20
CA LEU A 690 -20.15 -39.55 -0.97
C LEU A 690 -19.25 -40.45 -0.12
N PHE A 691 -18.23 -39.92 0.55
CA PHE A 691 -17.36 -40.71 1.44
C PHE A 691 -18.09 -41.23 2.69
N ALA A 692 -19.00 -40.45 3.27
CA ALA A 692 -19.83 -40.89 4.39
C ALA A 692 -20.79 -42.02 4.01
N SER A 693 -21.17 -42.12 2.75
CA SER A 693 -22.06 -43.19 2.22
C SER A 693 -21.33 -44.51 2.00
N GLN A 694 -20.01 -44.57 2.04
CA GLN A 694 -19.21 -45.77 1.81
C GLN A 694 -19.44 -46.83 2.91
N LYS A 695 -19.26 -48.11 2.56
CA LYS A 695 -19.52 -49.25 3.44
C LYS A 695 -18.69 -49.16 4.74
N LEU A 696 -17.40 -48.85 4.63
CA LEU A 696 -16.51 -48.72 5.79
C LEU A 696 -16.91 -47.53 6.68
N SER A 697 -17.27 -46.39 6.10
CA SER A 697 -17.78 -45.24 6.86
C SER A 697 -19.03 -45.59 7.70
N LYS A 698 -19.98 -46.33 7.12
CA LYS A 698 -21.18 -46.75 7.80
C LYS A 698 -20.87 -47.73 8.94
N MET A 699 -19.91 -48.65 8.75
CA MET A 699 -19.45 -49.56 9.77
C MET A 699 -18.78 -48.87 10.94
N CYS A 700 -17.97 -47.87 10.67
CA CYS A 700 -17.24 -47.09 11.69
C CYS A 700 -18.04 -45.91 12.28
N GLY A 701 -19.29 -45.70 11.79
CA GLY A 701 -20.12 -44.57 12.23
C GLY A 701 -19.62 -43.20 11.78
N TYR A 702 -18.83 -43.15 10.70
CA TYR A 702 -18.34 -41.89 10.15
C TYR A 702 -19.44 -41.16 9.36
N THR A 703 -19.60 -39.89 9.68
CA THR A 703 -20.50 -38.96 9.00
C THR A 703 -19.74 -37.99 8.11
N ALA A 704 -20.39 -37.18 7.30
CA ALA A 704 -19.77 -36.17 6.47
C ALA A 704 -18.86 -35.18 7.26
N LYS A 705 -19.06 -35.04 8.57
CA LYS A 705 -18.22 -34.22 9.45
C LYS A 705 -16.81 -34.78 9.57
N HIS A 706 -16.62 -36.09 9.58
CA HIS A 706 -15.29 -36.74 9.70
C HIS A 706 -14.41 -36.53 8.44
N PHE A 707 -15.01 -36.27 7.31
CA PHE A 707 -14.32 -35.96 6.05
C PHE A 707 -14.12 -34.46 5.82
N SER A 708 -14.22 -33.64 6.89
CA SER A 708 -13.96 -32.20 6.86
C SER A 708 -12.64 -31.88 7.54
N PHE A 709 -11.76 -31.18 6.85
CA PHE A 709 -10.54 -30.63 7.43
C PHE A 709 -10.77 -29.36 8.27
N ASN A 710 -12.00 -28.82 8.29
CA ASN A 710 -12.36 -27.61 9.07
C ASN A 710 -12.92 -27.95 10.46
N THR A 711 -13.41 -29.15 10.67
CA THR A 711 -14.08 -29.55 11.91
C THR A 711 -13.35 -30.70 12.61
N GLU A 712 -13.41 -30.72 13.95
CA GLU A 712 -12.85 -31.81 14.75
C GLU A 712 -13.57 -33.12 14.46
N GLY A 713 -12.82 -34.23 14.61
CA GLY A 713 -13.32 -35.59 14.41
C GLY A 713 -12.45 -36.41 13.46
N GLY A 714 -12.24 -35.94 12.22
CA GLY A 714 -11.43 -36.66 11.23
C GLY A 714 -10.18 -35.97 10.76
N ARG A 715 -10.01 -34.66 11.04
CA ARG A 715 -8.81 -33.88 10.68
C ARG A 715 -7.61 -34.24 11.58
N CYS A 716 -6.41 -34.03 11.07
CA CYS A 716 -5.20 -34.05 11.89
C CYS A 716 -5.28 -32.94 12.94
N GLU A 717 -5.11 -33.28 14.21
CA GLU A 717 -5.21 -32.30 15.30
C GLU A 717 -3.93 -31.44 15.44
N THR A 718 -2.76 -31.93 15.02
CA THR A 718 -1.48 -31.20 15.05
C THR A 718 -1.52 -29.98 14.14
N CYS A 719 -1.84 -30.16 12.87
CA CYS A 719 -1.98 -29.07 11.91
C CYS A 719 -3.43 -28.53 11.81
N LYS A 720 -4.36 -29.05 12.58
CA LYS A 720 -5.78 -28.68 12.58
C LYS A 720 -6.42 -28.74 11.17
N GLY A 721 -5.93 -29.66 10.33
CA GLY A 721 -6.41 -29.84 8.96
C GLY A 721 -5.78 -28.95 7.90
N GLU A 722 -4.72 -28.21 8.23
CA GLU A 722 -4.00 -27.36 7.25
C GLU A 722 -3.03 -28.14 6.39
N GLY A 723 -2.51 -29.25 6.89
CA GLY A 723 -1.46 -30.04 6.23
C GLY A 723 -0.05 -29.51 6.50
N GLU A 724 0.07 -28.26 6.94
CA GLU A 724 1.29 -27.53 7.22
C GLU A 724 1.27 -26.93 8.61
N VAL A 725 2.43 -26.66 9.17
CA VAL A 725 2.60 -25.89 10.41
C VAL A 725 3.33 -24.61 10.05
N THR A 726 2.70 -23.47 10.32
CA THR A 726 3.29 -22.16 10.07
C THR A 726 4.06 -21.70 11.29
N ILE A 727 5.32 -21.34 11.09
CA ILE A 727 6.18 -20.70 12.09
C ILE A 727 6.25 -19.21 11.77
N GLU A 728 5.58 -18.41 12.59
CA GLU A 728 5.60 -16.95 12.45
C GLU A 728 6.99 -16.39 12.81
N MET A 729 7.58 -15.64 11.90
CA MET A 729 8.89 -15.02 12.07
C MET A 729 8.71 -13.49 12.25
N GLN A 730 9.27 -12.93 13.35
CA GLN A 730 9.08 -11.51 13.67
C GLN A 730 9.69 -10.53 12.63
N PHE A 731 10.73 -10.96 11.90
CA PHE A 731 11.49 -10.09 10.98
C PHE A 731 11.68 -10.65 9.58
N MET A 732 11.10 -11.81 9.26
CA MET A 732 11.20 -12.50 7.97
C MET A 732 9.83 -13.04 7.56
N ALA A 733 9.70 -13.52 6.33
CA ALA A 733 8.50 -14.23 5.89
C ALA A 733 8.26 -15.49 6.73
N ASP A 734 7.00 -15.81 7.01
CA ASP A 734 6.62 -17.00 7.75
C ASP A 734 7.12 -18.27 7.06
N VAL A 735 7.58 -19.23 7.84
CA VAL A 735 8.06 -20.52 7.32
C VAL A 735 6.93 -21.54 7.42
N HIS A 736 6.59 -22.16 6.29
CA HIS A 736 5.61 -23.23 6.21
C HIS A 736 6.32 -24.58 6.16
N LEU A 737 6.06 -25.44 7.14
CA LEU A 737 6.63 -26.77 7.22
C LEU A 737 5.52 -27.82 7.05
N THR A 738 5.78 -28.87 6.25
CA THR A 738 4.87 -30.00 6.15
C THR A 738 4.62 -30.62 7.53
N CYS A 739 3.35 -30.88 7.87
CA CYS A 739 3.01 -31.46 9.16
C CYS A 739 3.51 -32.91 9.26
N GLU A 740 4.47 -33.16 10.15
CA GLU A 740 5.03 -34.50 10.37
C GLU A 740 4.00 -35.53 10.84
N ALA A 741 2.97 -35.10 11.59
CA ALA A 741 1.97 -36.03 12.15
C ALA A 741 1.03 -36.61 11.08
N CYS A 742 0.77 -35.91 9.99
CA CYS A 742 -0.10 -36.38 8.91
C CYS A 742 0.58 -36.41 7.53
N ASP A 743 1.89 -36.09 7.48
CA ASP A 743 2.65 -36.05 6.23
C ASP A 743 1.94 -35.24 5.14
N GLY A 744 1.44 -34.04 5.51
CA GLY A 744 0.71 -33.16 4.61
C GLY A 744 -0.74 -33.57 4.31
N LYS A 745 -1.19 -34.76 4.70
CA LYS A 745 -2.47 -35.36 4.26
C LYS A 745 -3.72 -34.77 4.93
N ARG A 746 -3.59 -33.87 5.89
CA ARG A 746 -4.67 -33.11 6.55
C ARG A 746 -5.63 -33.92 7.44
N PHE A 747 -5.72 -35.26 7.28
CA PHE A 747 -6.65 -36.14 7.97
C PHE A 747 -5.92 -37.14 8.86
N LYS A 748 -6.69 -37.77 9.78
CA LYS A 748 -6.23 -38.90 10.58
C LYS A 748 -6.08 -40.14 9.70
N PRO A 749 -5.12 -41.05 9.99
CA PRO A 749 -4.92 -42.27 9.19
C PRO A 749 -6.19 -43.09 9.00
N GLU A 750 -7.04 -43.22 10.03
CA GLU A 750 -8.26 -44.02 10.00
C GLU A 750 -9.31 -43.48 9.01
N ILE A 751 -9.31 -42.17 8.78
CA ILE A 751 -10.20 -41.51 7.78
C ILE A 751 -9.70 -41.79 6.36
N LEU A 752 -8.38 -41.87 6.17
CA LEU A 752 -7.75 -42.13 4.89
C LEU A 752 -7.93 -43.60 4.44
N GLU A 753 -8.31 -44.52 5.32
CA GLU A 753 -8.68 -45.89 4.96
C GLU A 753 -10.00 -45.99 4.18
N VAL A 754 -10.87 -44.99 4.32
CA VAL A 754 -12.09 -44.92 3.54
C VAL A 754 -11.79 -44.50 2.11
N THR A 755 -12.14 -45.36 1.17
CA THR A 755 -11.90 -45.11 -0.24
C THR A 755 -13.19 -45.17 -1.06
N PHE A 756 -13.23 -44.35 -2.11
CA PHE A 756 -14.24 -44.43 -3.18
C PHE A 756 -13.49 -44.72 -4.48
N GLN A 757 -13.78 -45.89 -5.07
CA GLN A 757 -13.14 -46.36 -6.30
C GLN A 757 -11.59 -46.30 -6.25
N GLY A 758 -11.02 -46.74 -5.12
CA GLY A 758 -9.57 -46.81 -4.92
C GLY A 758 -8.90 -45.51 -4.50
N LYS A 759 -9.63 -44.38 -4.47
CA LYS A 759 -9.10 -43.07 -3.98
C LYS A 759 -9.65 -42.74 -2.61
N ASN A 760 -8.79 -42.35 -1.67
CA ASN A 760 -9.21 -41.75 -0.39
C ASN A 760 -9.51 -40.24 -0.54
N ILE A 761 -9.94 -39.58 0.53
CA ILE A 761 -10.32 -38.17 0.49
C ILE A 761 -9.13 -37.25 0.18
N HIS A 762 -7.92 -37.56 0.63
CA HIS A 762 -6.72 -36.79 0.32
C HIS A 762 -6.31 -36.97 -1.15
N ASP A 763 -6.26 -38.21 -1.65
CA ASP A 763 -5.93 -38.50 -3.05
C ASP A 763 -6.86 -37.71 -3.98
N LEU A 764 -8.15 -37.62 -3.62
CA LEU A 764 -9.12 -36.86 -4.41
C LEU A 764 -8.86 -35.34 -4.35
N LEU A 765 -8.48 -34.80 -3.20
CA LEU A 765 -8.14 -33.39 -3.07
C LEU A 765 -6.89 -32.99 -3.88
N GLU A 766 -5.94 -33.92 -4.06
CA GLU A 766 -4.74 -33.73 -4.89
C GLU A 766 -5.00 -33.98 -6.40
N THR A 767 -6.18 -34.47 -6.75
CA THR A 767 -6.56 -34.65 -8.15
C THR A 767 -6.86 -33.30 -8.81
N THR A 768 -6.44 -33.11 -10.07
CA THR A 768 -6.78 -31.91 -10.85
C THR A 768 -8.29 -31.81 -11.10
N ILE A 769 -8.78 -30.63 -11.41
CA ILE A 769 -10.20 -30.42 -11.73
C ILE A 769 -10.59 -31.22 -12.97
N ASP A 770 -9.74 -31.26 -14.02
CA ASP A 770 -9.99 -32.02 -15.24
C ASP A 770 -10.09 -33.53 -14.97
N ASP A 771 -9.12 -34.08 -14.25
CA ASP A 771 -9.13 -35.49 -13.87
C ASP A 771 -10.28 -35.86 -12.93
N ALA A 772 -10.64 -34.93 -12.04
CA ALA A 772 -11.78 -35.12 -11.12
C ALA A 772 -13.12 -35.13 -11.87
N ILE A 773 -13.30 -34.28 -12.88
CA ILE A 773 -14.50 -34.29 -13.74
C ILE A 773 -14.57 -35.63 -14.47
N ALA A 774 -13.49 -36.09 -15.09
CA ALA A 774 -13.44 -37.37 -15.76
C ALA A 774 -13.77 -38.54 -14.80
N PHE A 775 -13.12 -38.57 -13.64
CA PHE A 775 -13.34 -39.57 -12.58
C PHE A 775 -14.77 -39.62 -12.09
N PHE A 776 -15.38 -38.48 -11.78
CA PHE A 776 -16.77 -38.46 -11.29
C PHE A 776 -17.79 -38.79 -12.37
N THR A 777 -17.51 -38.45 -13.64
CA THR A 777 -18.36 -38.78 -14.78
C THR A 777 -18.32 -40.30 -15.03
N GLU A 778 -17.15 -40.93 -15.04
CA GLU A 778 -16.96 -42.37 -15.18
C GLU A 778 -17.69 -43.17 -14.13
N HIS A 779 -17.67 -42.63 -12.86
CA HIS A 779 -18.30 -43.31 -11.73
C HIS A 779 -19.73 -42.82 -11.41
N LYS A 780 -20.43 -42.22 -12.39
CA LYS A 780 -21.84 -41.79 -12.32
C LYS A 780 -22.15 -40.80 -11.18
N GLN A 781 -21.18 -39.96 -10.83
CA GLN A 781 -21.38 -38.86 -9.86
C GLN A 781 -21.59 -37.53 -10.59
N GLU A 782 -22.55 -37.51 -11.54
CA GLU A 782 -22.81 -36.36 -12.43
C GLU A 782 -23.00 -35.03 -11.69
N LYS A 783 -23.68 -35.07 -10.52
CA LYS A 783 -23.90 -33.87 -9.72
C LYS A 783 -22.59 -33.17 -9.28
N ILE A 784 -21.57 -33.94 -8.92
CA ILE A 784 -20.27 -33.42 -8.54
C ILE A 784 -19.55 -32.90 -9.79
N ALA A 785 -19.54 -33.70 -10.85
CA ALA A 785 -18.93 -33.32 -12.13
C ALA A 785 -19.49 -31.98 -12.67
N GLN A 786 -20.80 -31.83 -12.68
CA GLN A 786 -21.48 -30.60 -13.13
C GLN A 786 -21.11 -29.36 -12.31
N LYS A 787 -20.88 -29.51 -11.00
CA LYS A 787 -20.41 -28.40 -10.16
C LYS A 787 -18.96 -28.03 -10.44
N LEU A 788 -18.12 -28.95 -10.93
CA LEU A 788 -16.73 -28.71 -11.27
C LEU A 788 -16.52 -28.12 -12.69
N LEU A 789 -17.44 -28.42 -13.64
CA LEU A 789 -17.36 -27.96 -15.04
C LEU A 789 -17.07 -26.44 -15.19
N PRO A 790 -17.72 -25.52 -14.46
CA PRO A 790 -17.43 -24.10 -14.57
C PRO A 790 -15.96 -23.73 -14.24
N LEU A 791 -15.29 -24.47 -13.36
CA LEU A 791 -13.85 -24.28 -13.10
C LEU A 791 -13.00 -24.63 -14.33
N GLN A 792 -13.38 -25.69 -15.06
CA GLN A 792 -12.73 -26.06 -16.32
C GLN A 792 -13.00 -25.01 -17.42
N GLU A 793 -14.24 -24.54 -17.54
CA GLU A 793 -14.67 -23.54 -18.53
C GLU A 793 -13.90 -22.22 -18.39
N VAL A 794 -13.57 -21.79 -17.16
CA VAL A 794 -12.75 -20.60 -16.92
C VAL A 794 -11.24 -20.86 -17.04
N GLY A 795 -10.83 -22.07 -17.46
CA GLY A 795 -9.43 -22.42 -17.69
C GLY A 795 -8.65 -22.81 -16.45
N LEU A 796 -9.29 -23.36 -15.42
CA LEU A 796 -8.66 -23.81 -14.17
C LEU A 796 -8.60 -25.35 -14.06
N GLY A 797 -8.74 -26.07 -15.17
CA GLY A 797 -8.74 -27.54 -15.17
C GLY A 797 -7.48 -28.17 -14.55
N TYR A 798 -6.34 -27.49 -14.64
CA TYR A 798 -5.06 -27.94 -14.09
C TYR A 798 -4.91 -27.78 -12.57
N VAL A 799 -5.74 -26.95 -11.94
CA VAL A 799 -5.69 -26.68 -10.48
C VAL A 799 -6.20 -27.91 -9.72
N THR A 800 -5.57 -28.26 -8.59
CA THR A 800 -6.08 -29.38 -7.77
C THR A 800 -7.28 -28.95 -6.93
N LEU A 801 -8.18 -29.90 -6.66
CA LEU A 801 -9.40 -29.64 -5.89
C LEU A 801 -9.12 -29.05 -4.51
N GLY A 802 -8.06 -29.50 -3.85
CA GLY A 802 -7.65 -29.12 -2.49
C GLY A 802 -6.57 -28.03 -2.44
N GLN A 803 -6.21 -27.40 -3.55
CA GLN A 803 -5.14 -26.39 -3.59
C GLN A 803 -5.44 -25.24 -2.61
N PRO A 804 -4.53 -24.91 -1.69
CA PRO A 804 -4.73 -23.82 -0.73
C PRO A 804 -4.90 -22.47 -1.42
N SER A 805 -5.78 -21.62 -0.89
CA SER A 805 -5.98 -20.27 -1.46
C SER A 805 -4.73 -19.38 -1.40
N SER A 806 -3.82 -19.64 -0.47
CA SER A 806 -2.53 -18.94 -0.34
C SER A 806 -1.55 -19.22 -1.47
N THR A 807 -1.70 -20.36 -2.16
CA THR A 807 -0.84 -20.77 -3.28
C THR A 807 -1.41 -20.41 -4.65
N LEU A 808 -2.64 -19.93 -4.69
CA LEU A 808 -3.30 -19.46 -5.91
C LEU A 808 -2.79 -18.06 -6.29
N SER A 809 -2.57 -17.83 -7.58
CA SER A 809 -2.33 -16.50 -8.11
C SER A 809 -3.61 -15.64 -7.99
N GLY A 810 -3.48 -14.31 -8.02
CA GLY A 810 -4.62 -13.39 -7.98
C GLY A 810 -5.61 -13.65 -9.11
N GLY A 811 -5.14 -13.94 -10.32
CA GLY A 811 -5.96 -14.28 -11.47
C GLY A 811 -6.68 -15.63 -11.33
N GLU A 812 -6.05 -16.65 -10.74
CA GLU A 812 -6.69 -17.93 -10.43
C GLU A 812 -7.80 -17.75 -9.39
N ALA A 813 -7.56 -17.01 -8.31
CA ALA A 813 -8.56 -16.70 -7.29
C ALA A 813 -9.78 -15.99 -7.90
N GLN A 814 -9.56 -15.04 -8.80
CA GLN A 814 -10.61 -14.30 -9.49
C GLN A 814 -11.44 -15.21 -10.41
N ARG A 815 -10.78 -16.10 -11.17
CA ARG A 815 -11.47 -17.09 -12.03
C ARG A 815 -12.29 -18.09 -11.22
N ILE A 816 -11.83 -18.51 -10.03
CA ILE A 816 -12.65 -19.34 -9.10
C ILE A 816 -13.90 -18.59 -8.67
N LYS A 817 -13.78 -17.29 -8.35
CA LYS A 817 -14.95 -16.45 -8.04
C LYS A 817 -15.91 -16.39 -9.23
N LEU A 818 -15.41 -16.18 -10.45
CA LEU A 818 -16.20 -16.20 -11.69
C LEU A 818 -16.91 -17.53 -11.89
N ALA A 819 -16.20 -18.66 -11.76
CA ALA A 819 -16.78 -19.98 -11.85
C ALA A 819 -17.92 -20.21 -10.85
N SER A 820 -17.81 -19.68 -9.64
CA SER A 820 -18.87 -19.79 -8.63
C SER A 820 -20.19 -19.12 -9.04
N PHE A 821 -20.12 -18.07 -9.85
CA PHE A 821 -21.30 -17.41 -10.38
C PHE A 821 -21.93 -18.19 -11.53
N LEU A 822 -21.14 -18.94 -12.28
CA LEU A 822 -21.65 -19.85 -13.33
C LEU A 822 -22.35 -21.10 -12.74
N VAL A 823 -21.87 -21.60 -11.58
CA VAL A 823 -22.48 -22.75 -10.86
C VAL A 823 -23.81 -22.40 -10.24
N LYS A 824 -23.87 -21.24 -9.58
CA LYS A 824 -25.09 -20.84 -8.87
C LYS A 824 -26.16 -20.48 -9.89
N SER A 825 -27.43 -20.88 -9.61
CA SER A 825 -28.62 -20.43 -10.31
C SER A 825 -28.87 -18.91 -10.15
N TYR A 826 -27.89 -18.09 -10.52
CA TYR A 826 -28.09 -16.65 -10.69
C TYR A 826 -29.00 -16.36 -11.91
N GLN A 827 -29.59 -17.41 -12.46
CA GLN A 827 -30.32 -17.41 -13.74
C GLN A 827 -31.54 -16.51 -13.79
N GLU A 828 -32.02 -16.00 -12.65
CA GLU A 828 -33.33 -15.30 -12.63
C GLU A 828 -33.22 -13.80 -12.22
N THR A 829 -32.08 -13.31 -11.74
CA THR A 829 -31.95 -11.90 -11.32
C THR A 829 -30.84 -11.18 -12.07
N PRO A 830 -31.17 -10.12 -12.85
CA PRO A 830 -30.16 -9.32 -13.54
C PRO A 830 -29.13 -8.77 -12.57
N THR A 831 -27.88 -9.17 -12.77
CA THR A 831 -26.73 -8.81 -11.94
C THR A 831 -25.74 -7.99 -12.72
N LEU A 832 -25.21 -6.93 -12.11
CA LEU A 832 -24.06 -6.21 -12.64
C LEU A 832 -22.78 -6.78 -12.03
N PHE A 833 -21.94 -7.35 -12.86
CA PHE A 833 -20.62 -7.81 -12.47
C PHE A 833 -19.57 -6.75 -12.77
N ILE A 834 -18.69 -6.48 -11.81
CA ILE A 834 -17.56 -5.57 -11.97
C ILE A 834 -16.28 -6.38 -11.71
N PHE A 835 -15.41 -6.47 -12.73
CA PHE A 835 -14.13 -7.18 -12.65
C PHE A 835 -12.97 -6.19 -12.64
N ASP A 836 -12.00 -6.42 -11.77
CA ASP A 836 -10.77 -5.61 -11.65
C ASP A 836 -9.59 -6.40 -12.21
N GLU A 837 -9.10 -6.04 -13.39
CA GLU A 837 -7.98 -6.64 -14.13
C GLU A 837 -8.05 -8.18 -14.22
N PRO A 838 -9.08 -8.76 -14.83
CA PRO A 838 -9.28 -10.23 -14.84
C PRO A 838 -8.32 -11.00 -15.77
N THR A 839 -7.53 -10.34 -16.61
CA THR A 839 -6.55 -10.99 -17.48
C THR A 839 -5.16 -11.18 -16.86
N THR A 840 -5.01 -10.78 -15.61
CA THR A 840 -3.76 -10.92 -14.85
C THR A 840 -3.23 -12.36 -14.91
N GLY A 841 -1.98 -12.55 -15.38
CA GLY A 841 -1.32 -13.85 -15.50
C GLY A 841 -1.92 -14.78 -16.55
N LEU A 842 -2.69 -14.26 -17.50
CA LEU A 842 -3.32 -15.08 -18.55
C LEU A 842 -2.55 -15.04 -19.86
N HIS A 843 -2.27 -16.22 -20.38
CA HIS A 843 -1.86 -16.39 -21.76
C HIS A 843 -3.03 -16.07 -22.72
N PHE A 844 -2.75 -15.66 -23.97
CA PHE A 844 -3.76 -15.36 -25.02
C PHE A 844 -4.87 -16.42 -25.16
N HIS A 845 -4.51 -17.71 -25.07
CA HIS A 845 -5.46 -18.80 -25.10
C HIS A 845 -6.49 -18.74 -23.96
N ASP A 846 -6.05 -18.42 -22.76
CA ASP A 846 -6.91 -18.37 -21.56
C ASP A 846 -7.79 -17.11 -21.56
N ILE A 847 -7.31 -15.99 -22.14
CA ILE A 847 -8.13 -14.78 -22.38
C ILE A 847 -9.33 -15.12 -23.25
N GLY A 848 -9.16 -15.98 -24.28
CA GLY A 848 -10.26 -16.47 -25.11
C GLY A 848 -11.32 -17.24 -24.29
N LYS A 849 -10.91 -18.07 -23.30
CA LYS A 849 -11.84 -18.78 -22.40
C LYS A 849 -12.60 -17.79 -21.48
N LEU A 850 -11.89 -16.81 -20.93
CA LEU A 850 -12.48 -15.77 -20.09
C LEU A 850 -13.56 -14.98 -20.83
N LEU A 851 -13.27 -14.54 -22.06
CA LEU A 851 -14.22 -13.80 -22.89
C LEU A 851 -15.46 -14.62 -23.24
N ARG A 852 -15.33 -15.94 -23.49
CA ARG A 852 -16.49 -16.85 -23.64
C ARG A 852 -17.34 -16.89 -22.37
N SER A 853 -16.73 -16.94 -21.19
CA SER A 853 -17.45 -16.93 -19.91
C SER A 853 -18.20 -15.59 -19.70
N PHE A 854 -17.60 -14.46 -20.08
CA PHE A 854 -18.28 -13.18 -20.05
C PHE A 854 -19.48 -13.14 -21.00
N ASN A 855 -19.32 -13.62 -22.22
CA ASN A 855 -20.40 -13.70 -23.17
C ASN A 855 -21.56 -14.57 -22.67
N ALA A 856 -21.27 -15.72 -22.06
CA ALA A 856 -22.27 -16.60 -21.47
C ALA A 856 -23.08 -15.92 -20.34
N LEU A 857 -22.42 -15.06 -19.52
CA LEU A 857 -23.11 -14.28 -18.49
C LEU A 857 -24.03 -13.21 -19.13
N ILE A 858 -23.54 -12.49 -20.15
CA ILE A 858 -24.32 -11.44 -20.84
C ILE A 858 -25.54 -12.05 -21.54
N GLU A 859 -25.40 -13.21 -22.19
CA GLU A 859 -26.49 -13.93 -22.83
C GLU A 859 -27.58 -14.39 -21.85
N ARG A 860 -27.23 -14.55 -20.57
CA ARG A 860 -28.18 -14.81 -19.47
C ARG A 860 -28.83 -13.56 -18.89
N GLY A 861 -28.60 -12.38 -19.48
CA GLY A 861 -29.19 -11.10 -19.05
C GLY A 861 -28.43 -10.37 -17.94
N HIS A 862 -27.13 -10.63 -17.83
CA HIS A 862 -26.28 -9.89 -16.91
C HIS A 862 -25.51 -8.76 -17.62
N SER A 863 -25.02 -7.77 -16.87
CA SER A 863 -24.16 -6.69 -17.35
C SER A 863 -22.76 -6.86 -16.80
N ILE A 864 -21.73 -6.55 -17.60
CA ILE A 864 -20.34 -6.70 -17.20
C ILE A 864 -19.59 -5.40 -17.41
N ILE A 865 -18.94 -4.92 -16.35
CA ILE A 865 -17.98 -3.82 -16.40
C ILE A 865 -16.61 -4.40 -16.02
N VAL A 866 -15.58 -4.11 -16.81
CA VAL A 866 -14.22 -4.61 -16.60
C VAL A 866 -13.27 -3.42 -16.55
N ILE A 867 -12.46 -3.33 -15.52
CA ILE A 867 -11.28 -2.44 -15.51
C ILE A 867 -10.15 -3.23 -16.16
N GLU A 868 -9.63 -2.77 -17.30
CA GLU A 868 -8.66 -3.54 -18.08
C GLU A 868 -7.69 -2.70 -18.90
N HIS A 869 -6.51 -3.31 -19.14
CA HIS A 869 -5.44 -2.76 -19.98
C HIS A 869 -5.10 -3.67 -21.16
N ASN A 870 -5.52 -4.94 -21.09
CA ASN A 870 -5.21 -5.93 -22.13
C ASN A 870 -5.91 -5.59 -23.45
N VAL A 871 -5.10 -5.40 -24.49
CA VAL A 871 -5.55 -4.99 -25.83
C VAL A 871 -6.57 -5.98 -26.43
N GLU A 872 -6.40 -7.29 -26.17
CA GLU A 872 -7.30 -8.33 -26.70
C GLU A 872 -8.72 -8.24 -26.09
N VAL A 873 -8.84 -7.87 -24.83
CA VAL A 873 -10.14 -7.62 -24.17
C VAL A 873 -10.75 -6.31 -24.66
N ILE A 874 -9.94 -5.25 -24.73
CA ILE A 874 -10.40 -3.92 -25.17
C ILE A 874 -10.95 -3.97 -26.60
N ARG A 875 -10.27 -4.66 -27.52
CA ARG A 875 -10.71 -4.85 -28.93
C ARG A 875 -12.06 -5.57 -29.06
N ARG A 876 -12.42 -6.39 -28.06
CA ARG A 876 -13.64 -7.21 -28.05
C ARG A 876 -14.74 -6.68 -27.15
N ALA A 877 -14.53 -5.51 -26.57
CA ALA A 877 -15.55 -4.81 -25.81
C ALA A 877 -16.70 -4.32 -26.70
N ASP A 878 -17.91 -4.28 -26.15
CA ASP A 878 -19.04 -3.62 -26.80
C ASP A 878 -18.98 -2.10 -26.61
N HIS A 879 -18.47 -1.66 -25.43
CA HIS A 879 -18.31 -0.24 -25.10
C HIS A 879 -17.03 -0.01 -24.29
N ILE A 880 -16.32 1.06 -24.57
CA ILE A 880 -15.08 1.47 -23.90
C ILE A 880 -15.27 2.84 -23.25
N ILE A 881 -14.75 2.98 -22.04
CA ILE A 881 -14.63 4.24 -21.30
C ILE A 881 -13.13 4.46 -21.06
N ASP A 882 -12.53 5.42 -21.77
CA ASP A 882 -11.10 5.71 -21.71
C ASP A 882 -10.83 6.94 -20.86
N LEU A 883 -10.07 6.74 -19.75
CA LEU A 883 -9.68 7.78 -18.80
C LEU A 883 -8.20 8.17 -18.98
N GLY A 884 -7.90 9.45 -18.86
CA GLY A 884 -6.52 9.88 -19.00
C GLY A 884 -6.40 11.40 -19.11
N ARG A 885 -5.53 11.91 -19.95
CA ARG A 885 -4.42 11.32 -20.76
C ARG A 885 -3.31 10.74 -19.93
N GLU A 886 -2.92 11.44 -18.86
CA GLU A 886 -1.84 11.07 -17.95
C GLU A 886 -2.40 10.50 -16.64
N GLY A 887 -1.50 10.08 -15.75
CA GLY A 887 -1.83 9.66 -14.39
C GLY A 887 -1.75 10.80 -13.36
N GLY A 888 -2.19 10.51 -12.14
CA GLY A 888 -2.08 11.43 -11.01
C GLY A 888 -2.86 12.74 -11.19
N ALA A 889 -2.25 13.87 -10.82
CA ALA A 889 -2.88 15.18 -10.88
C ALA A 889 -3.23 15.64 -12.31
N GLN A 890 -2.50 15.16 -13.31
CA GLN A 890 -2.75 15.46 -14.73
C GLN A 890 -3.76 14.51 -15.36
N GLY A 891 -4.14 13.42 -14.67
CA GLY A 891 -5.17 12.47 -15.10
C GLY A 891 -6.57 12.91 -14.71
N GLY A 892 -7.47 11.92 -14.67
CA GLY A 892 -8.83 12.08 -14.15
C GLY A 892 -9.83 12.69 -15.13
N ASN A 893 -9.47 12.84 -16.41
CA ASN A 893 -10.36 13.29 -17.45
C ASN A 893 -10.97 12.10 -18.21
N LEU A 894 -12.18 12.26 -18.71
CA LEU A 894 -12.78 11.37 -19.68
C LEU A 894 -12.22 11.73 -21.07
N VAL A 895 -11.42 10.84 -21.65
CA VAL A 895 -10.77 11.08 -22.97
C VAL A 895 -11.69 10.70 -24.10
N ALA A 896 -12.31 9.53 -24.00
CA ALA A 896 -13.21 9.01 -25.03
C ALA A 896 -14.18 7.98 -24.45
N THR A 897 -15.34 7.83 -25.09
CA THR A 897 -16.31 6.74 -24.86
C THR A 897 -16.85 6.28 -26.20
N GLY A 898 -17.14 5.00 -26.32
CA GLY A 898 -17.72 4.43 -27.54
C GLY A 898 -17.28 3.02 -27.84
N THR A 899 -17.50 2.56 -29.05
CA THR A 899 -17.04 1.27 -29.56
C THR A 899 -15.52 1.26 -29.77
N PRO A 900 -14.86 0.10 -29.85
CA PRO A 900 -13.42 0.02 -30.17
C PRO A 900 -13.05 0.79 -31.45
N GLU A 901 -13.91 0.76 -32.48
CA GLU A 901 -13.67 1.48 -33.74
C GLU A 901 -13.70 3.01 -33.56
N GLU A 902 -14.58 3.52 -32.71
CA GLU A 902 -14.69 4.96 -32.40
C GLU A 902 -13.48 5.42 -31.59
N ILE A 903 -13.05 4.63 -30.61
CA ILE A 903 -11.87 4.91 -29.79
C ILE A 903 -10.60 4.95 -30.64
N ARG A 904 -10.42 4.00 -31.58
CA ARG A 904 -9.30 3.95 -32.52
C ARG A 904 -9.16 5.25 -33.34
N LYS A 905 -10.27 5.90 -33.69
CA LYS A 905 -10.28 7.16 -34.47
C LYS A 905 -9.89 8.37 -33.61
N ASN A 906 -9.94 8.27 -32.29
CA ASN A 906 -9.64 9.39 -31.40
C ASN A 906 -8.14 9.54 -31.15
N LYS A 907 -7.51 10.53 -31.80
CA LYS A 907 -6.08 10.82 -31.68
C LYS A 907 -5.62 11.21 -30.25
N ASN A 908 -6.56 11.59 -29.38
CA ASN A 908 -6.26 11.93 -27.99
C ASN A 908 -6.22 10.71 -27.06
N SER A 909 -6.72 9.58 -27.51
CA SER A 909 -6.72 8.32 -26.76
C SER A 909 -5.40 7.57 -26.98
N TYR A 910 -4.64 7.36 -25.91
CA TYR A 910 -3.49 6.43 -25.98
C TYR A 910 -3.98 5.01 -26.25
N THR A 911 -5.04 4.58 -25.56
CA THR A 911 -5.64 3.25 -25.80
C THR A 911 -5.98 3.06 -27.27
N GLY A 912 -6.56 4.08 -27.93
CA GLY A 912 -6.90 4.03 -29.36
C GLY A 912 -5.72 3.82 -30.30
N GLN A 913 -4.50 4.11 -29.89
CA GLN A 913 -3.28 3.89 -30.68
C GLN A 913 -2.83 2.44 -30.69
N TYR A 914 -3.18 1.68 -29.66
CA TYR A 914 -2.76 0.28 -29.46
C TYR A 914 -3.85 -0.76 -29.86
N ILE A 915 -5.11 -0.36 -30.08
CA ILE A 915 -6.23 -1.26 -30.44
C ILE A 915 -6.53 -1.33 -31.93
#